data_965cd1a9cad551e287a4f9756734347b
#
_entry.id   965cd1a9cad551e287a4f9756734347b
#
_cell.length_a   1.000
_cell.length_b   1.000
_cell.length_c   1.000
_cell.angle_alpha   90.00
_cell.angle_beta   90.00
_cell.angle_gamma   90.00
#
_symmetry.space_group_name_H-M   'P 1'
#
loop_
_entity.id
_entity.type
_entity.pdbx_description
1 polymer ?
#
loop_
_entity_poly.entity_id
_entity_poly.type
_entity_poly.pdbx_seq_one_letter_code
_entity_poly.pdbx_strand_id
1 'polypeptide(L)'
;MKKTWLRILTAALCLSLLCGCGAPAPSDTAGTAAPEEGYASAFTRLRFPEGAQPSLWALTDGGLYAASREKLADGEVPEGKTLDYEGQYDVMGWRLYHIGEDGAAAPLAYEPLPAPEDTEGRRGFSAEVGVEGLQSAPDGGLLVLESQTERWYTGEAANPERDPDYWDHVEYRSKYFLRTLEADGTERSCGTLALDGLEPYLYEITADAEGNLYLPAEGMLGVFAPDGSALACIALGDGWIYSLARLRDGRVALLLWQNGMRLFTVDAEQGELQELLALDSFPDRLYNGGGEFDLYRTEGTRLLGLRLEDGSEETVLDYLDCDLSPQELSLLAPVGDGSFCGVCSLEDGDVQRVALSRQPRTASERTELTLGTLSATTVGDAVLRFNRSQDRVRIRVRDYSDYVNGEDYEAGLTKLVTEILAGDMPDLLALDGLPYAQLAARGLLEDLDPWLDRDAELKREDLFANVLRSMEVGGRLYEVTPGFSIITMMGPSELVGDTPGWTYEEYEAAWAQMPEGSTPLGPGVNRDMILELCTYLNLERFVDWSSGKCDFEDPAFLQMLSFCAQFPDADSTYYDEGSSDMTRIAEGRQMLVFTSIYSMDDVVYNDQLFPGGSTYIGLPVDEGAGNILYPTSGFAMSAKCADKEGAWAFLRTFLTEEYQTKYSGYEVGLPLNRSAFRSALDKAMEIEYEKDAEGHYLLDANGERIPTSKGGMGVSTDGESVMEFQLWAMTQAQADKLLAVVENATRSVDRNGSVAAIVREGAAAYFAGQKSAEETAHLIQSRVNLYVNEQR
;
A
#
# COMPACT_ATOMS: atom_id res chain seq x y z
N MET A 1 -1.08 -30.20 41.28
CA MET A 1 -1.45 -30.99 40.09
C MET A 1 -1.00 -30.40 38.75
N LYS A 2 -0.64 -29.12 38.64
CA LYS A 2 -0.15 -28.52 37.39
C LYS A 2 1.32 -28.83 37.02
N LYS A 3 2.16 -29.24 37.96
CA LYS A 3 3.59 -29.55 37.72
C LYS A 3 3.84 -30.96 37.16
N THR A 4 2.85 -31.85 37.21
CA THR A 4 2.99 -33.23 36.74
C THR A 4 2.63 -33.38 35.27
N TRP A 5 1.80 -32.50 34.76
CA TRP A 5 1.39 -32.51 33.34
C TRP A 5 2.48 -31.97 32.38
N LEU A 6 3.27 -31.00 32.83
CA LEU A 6 4.35 -30.42 31.99
C LEU A 6 5.51 -31.40 31.77
N ARG A 7 5.77 -32.31 32.72
CA ARG A 7 6.80 -33.36 32.60
C ARG A 7 6.37 -34.55 31.72
N ILE A 8 5.07 -34.76 31.54
CA ILE A 8 4.52 -35.82 30.68
C ILE A 8 4.52 -35.34 29.23
N LEU A 9 4.29 -34.05 28.95
CA LEU A 9 4.37 -33.48 27.57
C LEU A 9 5.81 -33.48 27.04
N THR A 10 6.81 -33.14 27.88
CA THR A 10 8.23 -33.13 27.45
C THR A 10 8.75 -34.56 27.20
N ALA A 11 8.26 -35.55 27.92
CA ALA A 11 8.63 -36.95 27.70
C ALA A 11 7.95 -37.57 26.46
N ALA A 12 6.75 -37.10 26.07
CA ALA A 12 6.04 -37.55 24.86
C ALA A 12 6.65 -36.97 23.60
N LEU A 13 7.18 -35.74 23.64
CA LEU A 13 7.86 -35.10 22.48
C LEU A 13 9.24 -35.74 22.21
N CYS A 14 9.96 -36.21 23.21
CA CYS A 14 11.25 -36.88 23.03
C CYS A 14 11.12 -38.35 22.59
N LEU A 15 9.94 -38.99 22.74
CA LEU A 15 9.74 -40.38 22.27
C LEU A 15 9.22 -40.47 20.83
N SER A 16 8.67 -39.37 20.25
CA SER A 16 8.22 -39.36 18.87
C SER A 16 9.36 -39.16 17.86
N LEU A 17 10.56 -38.75 18.33
CA LEU A 17 11.74 -38.53 17.46
C LEU A 17 12.67 -39.78 17.31
N LEU A 18 12.33 -40.91 17.90
CA LEU A 18 13.17 -42.13 17.91
C LEU A 18 12.54 -43.37 17.22
N CYS A 19 11.37 -43.28 16.60
CA CYS A 19 10.76 -44.37 15.87
C CYS A 19 10.43 -44.04 14.41
N GLY A 20 11.46 -43.77 13.62
CA GLY A 20 11.30 -43.51 12.18
C GLY A 20 12.40 -44.14 11.34
N CYS A 21 12.60 -45.46 11.45
CA CYS A 21 13.40 -46.20 10.49
C CYS A 21 12.58 -47.34 9.90
N GLY A 22 12.29 -47.25 8.61
CA GLY A 22 11.87 -48.44 7.85
C GLY A 22 10.52 -48.29 7.13
N ALA A 23 10.43 -47.41 6.13
CA ALA A 23 9.49 -47.57 5.03
C ALA A 23 10.26 -48.06 3.80
N PRO A 24 9.76 -49.07 3.04
CA PRO A 24 10.44 -49.51 1.82
C PRO A 24 10.34 -48.43 0.75
N ALA A 25 11.42 -48.29 -0.04
CA ALA A 25 11.46 -47.39 -1.15
C ALA A 25 10.27 -47.63 -2.11
N PRO A 26 9.60 -46.56 -2.59
CA PRO A 26 8.61 -46.72 -3.63
C PRO A 26 9.31 -47.15 -4.90
N SER A 27 8.81 -48.25 -5.48
CA SER A 27 9.21 -48.75 -6.80
C SER A 27 8.94 -47.65 -7.84
N ASP A 28 9.99 -47.32 -8.61
CA ASP A 28 9.89 -46.53 -9.83
C ASP A 28 8.91 -47.23 -10.82
N THR A 29 7.66 -46.73 -10.81
CA THR A 29 6.87 -46.78 -12.02
C THR A 29 6.79 -45.34 -12.52
N ALA A 30 7.61 -45.05 -13.52
CA ALA A 30 7.52 -43.85 -14.33
C ALA A 30 6.17 -43.82 -15.05
N GLY A 31 5.13 -43.40 -14.33
CA GLY A 31 3.96 -42.82 -14.93
C GLY A 31 4.35 -41.38 -15.27
N THR A 32 4.33 -41.04 -16.54
CA THR A 32 4.39 -39.65 -17.00
C THR A 32 3.27 -38.91 -16.29
N ALA A 33 3.62 -38.14 -15.26
CA ALA A 33 2.68 -37.16 -14.69
C ALA A 33 2.18 -36.29 -15.85
N ALA A 34 0.88 -36.09 -15.95
CA ALA A 34 0.34 -35.12 -16.89
C ALA A 34 1.08 -33.78 -16.63
N PRO A 35 1.47 -33.03 -17.67
CA PRO A 35 2.12 -31.75 -17.48
C PRO A 35 1.22 -30.89 -16.60
N GLU A 36 1.76 -30.28 -15.56
CA GLU A 36 1.05 -29.28 -14.76
C GLU A 36 0.46 -28.23 -15.71
N GLU A 37 -0.83 -27.95 -15.61
CA GLU A 37 -1.48 -26.92 -16.38
C GLU A 37 -1.15 -25.55 -15.72
N GLY A 38 -0.95 -24.55 -16.53
CA GLY A 38 -0.73 -23.16 -16.12
C GLY A 38 -1.47 -22.21 -17.04
N TYR A 39 -1.32 -20.92 -16.80
CA TYR A 39 -1.86 -19.90 -17.70
C TYR A 39 -0.74 -19.24 -18.48
N ALA A 40 -1.01 -18.95 -19.76
CA ALA A 40 -0.19 -18.09 -20.59
C ALA A 40 -0.94 -16.80 -20.85
N SER A 41 -0.22 -15.66 -20.75
CA SER A 41 -0.72 -14.32 -21.02
C SER A 41 -0.31 -13.89 -22.44
N ALA A 42 -1.23 -13.23 -23.13
CA ALA A 42 -0.97 -12.56 -24.40
C ALA A 42 -1.49 -11.12 -24.32
N PHE A 43 -0.56 -10.17 -24.48
CA PHE A 43 -0.87 -8.74 -24.36
C PHE A 43 -1.04 -8.11 -25.75
N THR A 44 -2.06 -7.26 -25.89
CA THR A 44 -2.33 -6.46 -27.10
C THR A 44 -2.51 -5.01 -26.68
N ARG A 45 -1.62 -4.12 -27.12
CA ARG A 45 -1.73 -2.68 -26.86
C ARG A 45 -3.00 -2.12 -27.48
N LEU A 46 -3.78 -1.39 -26.69
CA LEU A 46 -4.98 -0.70 -27.18
C LEU A 46 -4.59 0.64 -27.79
N ARG A 47 -5.21 0.97 -28.91
CA ARG A 47 -4.92 2.18 -29.67
C ARG A 47 -6.18 3.03 -29.79
N PHE A 48 -6.23 4.07 -28.97
CA PHE A 48 -7.29 5.09 -28.98
C PHE A 48 -6.85 6.32 -29.78
N PRO A 49 -7.78 7.21 -30.16
CA PRO A 49 -7.44 8.54 -30.65
C PRO A 49 -6.60 9.33 -29.63
N GLU A 50 -5.84 10.31 -30.12
CA GLU A 50 -5.02 11.19 -29.28
C GLU A 50 -5.91 11.98 -28.30
N GLY A 51 -5.54 11.98 -27.02
CA GLY A 51 -6.27 12.64 -25.94
C GLY A 51 -7.44 11.86 -25.36
N ALA A 52 -7.71 10.64 -25.83
CA ALA A 52 -8.70 9.76 -25.22
C ALA A 52 -8.24 9.24 -23.85
N GLN A 53 -9.17 9.21 -22.90
CA GLN A 53 -8.97 8.72 -21.52
C GLN A 53 -9.99 7.61 -21.22
N PRO A 54 -9.74 6.35 -21.67
CA PRO A 54 -10.65 5.24 -21.44
C PRO A 54 -10.63 4.85 -19.96
N SER A 55 -11.81 4.72 -19.36
CA SER A 55 -11.95 4.45 -17.92
C SER A 55 -12.94 3.35 -17.57
N LEU A 56 -13.97 3.09 -18.39
CA LEU A 56 -14.96 2.06 -18.16
C LEU A 56 -14.90 0.99 -19.25
N TRP A 57 -15.10 -0.26 -18.87
CA TRP A 57 -14.93 -1.40 -19.75
C TRP A 57 -16.08 -2.39 -19.61
N ALA A 58 -16.49 -2.95 -20.73
CA ALA A 58 -17.43 -4.07 -20.77
C ALA A 58 -16.98 -5.13 -21.77
N LEU A 59 -17.16 -6.40 -21.39
CA LEU A 59 -17.00 -7.53 -22.29
C LEU A 59 -18.36 -8.15 -22.56
N THR A 60 -18.72 -8.28 -23.83
CA THR A 60 -19.95 -8.92 -24.31
C THR A 60 -19.60 -10.03 -25.28
N ASP A 61 -20.61 -10.77 -25.76
CA ASP A 61 -20.42 -11.73 -26.85
C ASP A 61 -19.93 -11.07 -28.16
N GLY A 62 -20.17 -9.76 -28.32
CA GLY A 62 -19.75 -8.96 -29.46
C GLY A 62 -18.32 -8.47 -29.39
N GLY A 63 -17.63 -8.62 -28.23
CA GLY A 63 -16.25 -8.18 -28.02
C GLY A 63 -16.04 -7.27 -26.82
N LEU A 64 -14.90 -6.58 -26.79
CA LEU A 64 -14.51 -5.63 -25.76
C LEU A 64 -14.95 -4.22 -26.12
N TYR A 65 -15.51 -3.51 -25.15
CA TYR A 65 -15.99 -2.13 -25.29
C TYR A 65 -15.37 -1.24 -24.22
N ALA A 66 -15.23 0.05 -24.55
CA ALA A 66 -14.73 1.07 -23.64
C ALA A 66 -15.58 2.34 -23.69
N ALA A 67 -15.75 3.01 -22.54
CA ALA A 67 -16.14 4.41 -22.48
C ALA A 67 -14.92 5.27 -22.18
N SER A 68 -14.77 6.37 -22.92
CA SER A 68 -13.62 7.26 -22.86
C SER A 68 -14.08 8.71 -22.76
N ARG A 69 -13.40 9.50 -21.91
CA ARG A 69 -13.47 10.96 -21.99
C ARG A 69 -12.48 11.45 -23.03
N GLU A 70 -12.89 12.44 -23.79
CA GLU A 70 -12.08 13.00 -24.87
C GLU A 70 -12.22 14.50 -24.96
N LYS A 71 -11.16 15.17 -25.39
CA LYS A 71 -11.23 16.58 -25.70
C LYS A 71 -12.15 16.80 -26.89
N LEU A 72 -13.17 17.62 -26.72
CA LEU A 72 -14.07 17.99 -27.81
C LEU A 72 -13.33 18.83 -28.88
N ALA A 73 -13.68 18.66 -30.15
CA ALA A 73 -13.18 19.53 -31.19
C ALA A 73 -13.74 20.96 -31.04
N ASP A 74 -13.02 21.97 -31.55
CA ASP A 74 -13.41 23.39 -31.39
C ASP A 74 -14.84 23.71 -31.82
N GLY A 75 -15.43 22.94 -32.77
CA GLY A 75 -16.82 23.09 -33.21
C GLY A 75 -17.86 22.30 -32.39
N GLU A 76 -17.41 21.46 -31.46
CA GLU A 76 -18.26 20.64 -30.59
C GLU A 76 -18.45 21.27 -29.21
N VAL A 77 -17.61 22.26 -28.85
CA VAL A 77 -17.71 22.97 -27.58
C VAL A 77 -18.93 23.87 -27.58
N PRO A 78 -19.90 23.74 -26.66
CA PRO A 78 -21.08 24.59 -26.56
C PRO A 78 -20.71 26.08 -26.42
N GLU A 79 -21.46 26.96 -27.11
CA GLU A 79 -21.26 28.41 -27.04
C GLU A 79 -21.45 28.91 -25.57
N GLY A 80 -20.48 29.66 -25.06
CA GLY A 80 -20.49 30.22 -23.71
C GLY A 80 -19.87 29.33 -22.66
N LYS A 81 -19.36 28.15 -22.98
CA LYS A 81 -18.53 27.33 -22.11
C LYS A 81 -17.09 27.83 -22.13
N THR A 82 -16.57 28.16 -20.97
CA THR A 82 -15.14 28.47 -20.76
C THR A 82 -14.45 27.26 -20.12
N LEU A 83 -13.14 27.19 -20.32
CA LEU A 83 -12.30 26.26 -19.57
C LEU A 83 -12.54 26.45 -18.08
N ASP A 84 -12.65 25.36 -17.32
CA ASP A 84 -12.70 25.46 -15.88
C ASP A 84 -11.37 25.98 -15.30
N TYR A 85 -11.32 26.11 -13.97
CA TYR A 85 -10.13 26.55 -13.24
C TYR A 85 -8.86 25.72 -13.54
N GLU A 86 -9.02 24.45 -13.94
CA GLU A 86 -7.92 23.56 -14.35
C GLU A 86 -7.73 23.47 -15.88
N GLY A 87 -8.55 24.16 -16.66
CA GLY A 87 -8.45 24.18 -18.12
C GLY A 87 -8.88 22.90 -18.82
N GLN A 88 -9.61 22.00 -18.17
CA GLN A 88 -9.85 20.66 -18.70
C GLN A 88 -11.32 20.24 -18.83
N TYR A 89 -12.21 20.60 -17.91
CA TYR A 89 -13.53 19.96 -17.83
C TYR A 89 -14.60 20.45 -18.83
N ASP A 90 -14.61 21.72 -19.18
CA ASP A 90 -15.66 22.30 -20.06
C ASP A 90 -15.56 21.91 -21.54
N VAL A 91 -14.44 21.28 -21.92
CA VAL A 91 -14.18 20.86 -23.29
C VAL A 91 -14.06 19.34 -23.49
N MET A 92 -14.36 18.56 -22.45
CA MET A 92 -14.32 17.10 -22.52
C MET A 92 -15.73 16.53 -22.77
N GLY A 93 -15.81 15.51 -23.60
CA GLY A 93 -17.03 14.76 -23.86
C GLY A 93 -16.82 13.25 -23.72
N TRP A 94 -17.91 12.49 -23.71
CA TRP A 94 -17.87 11.04 -23.64
C TRP A 94 -18.08 10.40 -25.01
N ARG A 95 -17.29 9.33 -25.27
CA ARG A 95 -17.44 8.48 -26.47
C ARG A 95 -17.36 7.01 -26.06
N LEU A 96 -18.04 6.16 -26.80
CA LEU A 96 -17.95 4.72 -26.67
C LEU A 96 -17.18 4.12 -27.85
N TYR A 97 -16.41 3.08 -27.56
CA TYR A 97 -15.55 2.39 -28.53
C TYR A 97 -15.78 0.88 -28.48
N HIS A 98 -15.76 0.26 -29.65
CA HIS A 98 -15.55 -1.17 -29.79
C HIS A 98 -14.05 -1.43 -30.04
N ILE A 99 -13.48 -2.40 -29.34
CA ILE A 99 -12.06 -2.74 -29.42
C ILE A 99 -11.89 -3.99 -30.27
N GLY A 100 -11.23 -3.84 -31.40
CA GLY A 100 -10.90 -4.95 -32.27
C GLY A 100 -9.89 -5.94 -31.67
N GLU A 101 -9.76 -7.11 -32.26
CA GLU A 101 -8.79 -8.12 -31.84
C GLU A 101 -7.34 -7.62 -31.94
N ASP A 102 -7.07 -6.73 -32.88
CA ASP A 102 -5.78 -6.08 -33.09
C ASP A 102 -5.52 -4.91 -32.11
N GLY A 103 -6.45 -4.63 -31.20
CA GLY A 103 -6.38 -3.53 -30.23
C GLY A 103 -6.79 -2.16 -30.76
N ALA A 104 -7.30 -2.04 -32.00
CA ALA A 104 -7.76 -0.78 -32.53
C ALA A 104 -9.14 -0.41 -31.95
N ALA A 105 -9.27 0.81 -31.41
CA ALA A 105 -10.52 1.36 -30.91
C ALA A 105 -11.31 2.01 -32.07
N ALA A 106 -12.52 1.49 -32.35
CA ALA A 106 -13.44 2.01 -33.35
C ALA A 106 -14.62 2.71 -32.63
N PRO A 107 -14.89 4.00 -32.90
CA PRO A 107 -15.98 4.71 -32.24
C PRO A 107 -17.34 4.12 -32.62
N LEU A 108 -18.25 4.07 -31.64
CA LEU A 108 -19.64 3.64 -31.83
C LEU A 108 -20.56 4.82 -32.25
N ALA A 109 -21.76 4.49 -32.75
CA ALA A 109 -22.80 5.47 -33.09
C ALA A 109 -23.52 5.98 -31.80
N TYR A 110 -22.74 6.26 -30.74
CA TYR A 110 -23.24 6.74 -29.45
C TYR A 110 -23.11 8.25 -29.37
N GLU A 111 -24.17 8.91 -28.91
CA GLU A 111 -24.18 10.33 -28.56
C GLU A 111 -24.64 10.44 -27.10
N PRO A 112 -23.86 11.14 -26.21
CA PRO A 112 -24.30 11.42 -24.84
C PRO A 112 -25.61 12.20 -24.82
N LEU A 113 -26.35 12.10 -23.72
CA LEU A 113 -27.51 12.94 -23.49
C LEU A 113 -27.09 14.42 -23.50
N PRO A 114 -27.98 15.35 -23.97
CA PRO A 114 -27.65 16.78 -23.92
C PRO A 114 -27.51 17.26 -22.47
N ALA A 115 -26.55 18.14 -22.20
CA ALA A 115 -26.42 18.77 -20.91
C ALA A 115 -27.69 19.61 -20.60
N PRO A 116 -28.17 19.61 -19.35
CA PRO A 116 -29.31 20.44 -18.94
C PRO A 116 -29.06 21.93 -19.17
N GLU A 117 -30.10 22.64 -19.64
CA GLU A 117 -30.07 24.10 -19.77
C GLU A 117 -30.60 24.80 -18.52
N ASP A 118 -30.02 25.95 -18.18
CA ASP A 118 -30.54 26.77 -17.07
C ASP A 118 -31.82 27.50 -17.47
N THR A 119 -32.96 26.93 -17.10
CA THR A 119 -34.28 27.53 -17.32
C THR A 119 -34.73 28.46 -16.19
N GLU A 120 -33.97 28.51 -15.09
CA GLU A 120 -34.32 29.24 -13.88
C GLU A 120 -33.48 30.50 -13.65
N GLY A 121 -32.39 30.68 -14.42
CA GLY A 121 -31.47 31.83 -14.28
C GLY A 121 -30.62 31.74 -13.03
N ARG A 122 -30.22 30.54 -12.63
CA ARG A 122 -29.45 30.27 -11.42
C ARG A 122 -28.03 30.81 -11.54
N ARG A 123 -27.53 31.37 -10.46
CA ARG A 123 -26.22 32.00 -10.41
C ARG A 123 -25.09 30.95 -10.45
N GLY A 124 -24.05 31.19 -11.25
CA GLY A 124 -22.93 30.24 -11.37
C GLY A 124 -23.37 28.85 -11.82
N PHE A 125 -24.44 28.79 -12.65
CA PHE A 125 -24.95 27.51 -13.16
C PHE A 125 -23.95 26.86 -14.11
N SER A 126 -23.71 25.57 -13.88
CA SER A 126 -23.05 24.68 -14.82
C SER A 126 -23.79 23.35 -14.86
N ALA A 127 -23.69 22.64 -15.98
CA ALA A 127 -24.25 21.31 -16.12
C ALA A 127 -23.30 20.42 -16.91
N GLU A 128 -23.21 19.17 -16.47
CA GLU A 128 -22.37 18.16 -17.12
C GLU A 128 -23.14 16.86 -17.35
N VAL A 129 -22.63 16.05 -18.29
CA VAL A 129 -23.10 14.69 -18.54
C VAL A 129 -21.95 13.73 -18.28
N GLY A 130 -22.19 12.76 -17.41
CA GLY A 130 -21.26 11.68 -17.05
C GLY A 130 -21.69 10.36 -17.66
N VAL A 131 -20.72 9.50 -17.97
CA VAL A 131 -20.93 8.06 -18.14
C VAL A 131 -20.37 7.40 -16.90
N GLU A 132 -21.26 6.84 -16.07
CA GLU A 132 -20.94 6.33 -14.74
C GLU A 132 -20.78 4.82 -14.71
N GLY A 133 -21.32 4.12 -15.71
CA GLY A 133 -21.22 2.67 -15.80
C GLY A 133 -21.38 2.16 -17.21
N LEU A 134 -20.64 1.10 -17.52
CA LEU A 134 -20.72 0.36 -18.78
C LEU A 134 -20.79 -1.13 -18.48
N GLN A 135 -21.88 -1.81 -18.88
CA GLN A 135 -22.12 -3.22 -18.60
C GLN A 135 -22.59 -3.94 -19.86
N SER A 136 -22.50 -5.27 -19.85
CA SER A 136 -23.07 -6.10 -20.92
C SER A 136 -24.59 -6.18 -20.79
N ALA A 137 -25.34 -5.95 -21.89
CA ALA A 137 -26.76 -6.24 -21.96
C ALA A 137 -27.02 -7.73 -22.23
N PRO A 138 -28.19 -8.30 -21.84
CA PRO A 138 -28.51 -9.73 -22.00
C PRO A 138 -28.46 -10.26 -23.43
N ASP A 139 -28.64 -9.38 -24.40
CA ASP A 139 -28.72 -9.70 -25.84
C ASP A 139 -27.45 -9.38 -26.62
N GLY A 140 -26.32 -9.15 -25.88
CA GLY A 140 -25.01 -8.86 -26.46
C GLY A 140 -24.77 -7.38 -26.78
N GLY A 141 -25.73 -6.49 -26.50
CA GLY A 141 -25.54 -5.04 -26.54
C GLY A 141 -24.90 -4.48 -25.27
N LEU A 142 -25.09 -3.18 -25.01
CA LEU A 142 -24.52 -2.46 -23.88
C LEU A 142 -25.61 -1.85 -23.00
N LEU A 143 -25.39 -1.86 -21.71
CA LEU A 143 -26.07 -1.05 -20.71
C LEU A 143 -25.15 0.09 -20.31
N VAL A 144 -25.60 1.33 -20.46
CA VAL A 144 -24.86 2.54 -20.12
C VAL A 144 -25.63 3.31 -19.05
N LEU A 145 -24.99 3.52 -17.92
CA LEU A 145 -25.50 4.43 -16.89
C LEU A 145 -24.95 5.83 -17.17
N GLU A 146 -25.82 6.78 -17.49
CA GLU A 146 -25.46 8.18 -17.67
C GLU A 146 -26.01 9.03 -16.54
N SER A 147 -25.27 10.08 -16.18
CA SER A 147 -25.72 11.13 -15.27
C SER A 147 -25.87 12.47 -16.00
N GLN A 148 -26.82 13.27 -15.56
CA GLN A 148 -26.92 14.70 -15.83
C GLN A 148 -26.83 15.42 -14.50
N THR A 149 -25.75 16.14 -14.23
CA THR A 149 -25.54 16.89 -12.99
C THR A 149 -25.58 18.37 -13.24
N GLU A 150 -26.50 19.05 -12.57
CA GLU A 150 -26.62 20.51 -12.50
C GLU A 150 -25.94 20.99 -11.24
N ARG A 151 -25.19 22.09 -11.33
CA ARG A 151 -24.53 22.74 -10.21
C ARG A 151 -24.81 24.22 -10.25
N TRP A 152 -25.10 24.85 -9.10
CA TRP A 152 -25.32 26.30 -9.01
C TRP A 152 -24.92 26.83 -7.64
N TYR A 153 -24.54 28.10 -7.61
CA TYR A 153 -24.11 28.78 -6.40
C TYR A 153 -25.28 29.50 -5.71
N THR A 154 -25.47 29.32 -4.41
CA THR A 154 -26.55 29.90 -3.59
C THR A 154 -26.09 31.02 -2.65
N GLY A 155 -24.76 31.23 -2.52
CA GLY A 155 -24.19 32.24 -1.65
C GLY A 155 -24.39 33.67 -2.11
N GLU A 156 -24.05 34.64 -1.27
CA GLU A 156 -24.22 36.07 -1.50
C GLU A 156 -22.95 36.78 -2.03
N ALA A 157 -21.79 36.13 -2.04
CA ALA A 157 -20.53 36.71 -2.47
C ALA A 157 -20.64 37.31 -3.87
N ALA A 158 -20.08 38.49 -4.12
CA ALA A 158 -20.18 39.18 -5.42
C ALA A 158 -19.50 38.35 -6.56
N ASN A 159 -18.43 37.63 -6.27
CA ASN A 159 -17.79 36.64 -7.12
C ASN A 159 -17.81 35.28 -6.41
N PRO A 160 -18.60 34.29 -6.90
CA PRO A 160 -18.65 32.96 -6.30
C PRO A 160 -17.28 32.29 -6.15
N GLU A 161 -16.43 32.37 -7.15
CA GLU A 161 -15.09 31.73 -7.17
C GLU A 161 -14.12 32.30 -6.12
N ARG A 162 -14.46 33.44 -5.50
CA ARG A 162 -13.69 34.07 -4.43
C ARG A 162 -14.37 33.97 -3.07
N ASP A 163 -15.44 33.23 -2.98
CA ASP A 163 -16.08 32.92 -1.70
C ASP A 163 -15.22 31.90 -0.96
N PRO A 164 -14.67 32.22 0.24
CA PRO A 164 -13.90 31.25 1.00
C PRO A 164 -14.73 30.02 1.39
N ASP A 165 -16.08 30.19 1.48
CA ASP A 165 -17.03 29.14 1.81
C ASP A 165 -17.77 28.64 0.55
N TYR A 166 -17.12 28.71 -0.62
CA TYR A 166 -17.74 28.38 -1.92
C TYR A 166 -18.45 27.02 -1.92
N TRP A 167 -17.79 25.99 -1.39
CA TRP A 167 -18.33 24.63 -1.40
C TRP A 167 -19.57 24.46 -0.50
N ASP A 168 -19.70 25.25 0.57
CA ASP A 168 -20.88 25.27 1.45
C ASP A 168 -22.08 25.94 0.79
N HIS A 169 -21.82 26.73 -0.28
CA HIS A 169 -22.82 27.48 -1.03
C HIS A 169 -23.12 26.91 -2.41
N VAL A 170 -22.62 25.70 -2.71
CA VAL A 170 -22.91 25.03 -4.01
C VAL A 170 -23.96 23.95 -3.80
N GLU A 171 -25.03 24.02 -4.56
CA GLU A 171 -26.02 22.97 -4.64
C GLU A 171 -25.87 22.15 -5.93
N TYR A 172 -26.19 20.87 -5.82
CA TYR A 172 -26.12 19.89 -6.91
C TYR A 172 -27.48 19.23 -7.09
N ARG A 173 -27.80 18.91 -8.35
CA ARG A 173 -28.95 18.08 -8.69
C ARG A 173 -28.53 17.10 -9.79
N SER A 174 -28.54 15.81 -9.47
CA SER A 174 -28.21 14.76 -10.44
C SER A 174 -29.46 13.96 -10.83
N LYS A 175 -29.52 13.57 -12.09
CA LYS A 175 -30.46 12.61 -12.65
C LYS A 175 -29.66 11.52 -13.34
N TYR A 176 -30.13 10.29 -13.21
CA TYR A 176 -29.47 9.14 -13.79
C TYR A 176 -30.37 8.46 -14.81
N PHE A 177 -29.76 7.98 -15.89
CA PHE A 177 -30.46 7.37 -16.99
C PHE A 177 -29.80 6.03 -17.32
N LEU A 178 -30.61 4.97 -17.41
CA LEU A 178 -30.15 3.69 -17.88
C LEU A 178 -30.49 3.58 -19.38
N ARG A 179 -29.47 3.48 -20.22
CA ARG A 179 -29.62 3.36 -21.66
C ARG A 179 -29.23 1.96 -22.10
N THR A 180 -30.05 1.36 -22.93
CA THR A 180 -29.71 0.11 -23.62
C THR A 180 -29.33 0.43 -25.06
N LEU A 181 -28.14 0.00 -25.47
CA LEU A 181 -27.60 0.21 -26.80
C LEU A 181 -27.41 -1.13 -27.52
N GLU A 182 -27.56 -1.12 -28.84
CA GLU A 182 -27.08 -2.18 -29.71
C GLU A 182 -25.54 -2.23 -29.71
N ALA A 183 -24.96 -3.32 -30.21
CA ALA A 183 -23.51 -3.49 -30.28
C ALA A 183 -22.79 -2.41 -31.13
N ASP A 184 -23.49 -1.73 -32.03
CA ASP A 184 -22.96 -0.61 -32.85
C ASP A 184 -23.11 0.77 -32.17
N GLY A 185 -23.68 0.81 -30.94
CA GLY A 185 -23.91 2.03 -30.17
C GLY A 185 -25.26 2.72 -30.46
N THR A 186 -26.10 2.17 -31.34
CA THR A 186 -27.45 2.71 -31.60
C THR A 186 -28.34 2.52 -30.37
N GLU A 187 -29.00 3.59 -29.92
CA GLU A 187 -29.89 3.55 -28.78
C GLU A 187 -31.15 2.69 -29.07
N ARG A 188 -31.45 1.77 -28.16
CA ARG A 188 -32.67 0.97 -28.17
C ARG A 188 -33.69 1.51 -27.18
N SER A 189 -33.28 1.88 -25.99
CA SER A 189 -34.13 2.46 -24.95
C SER A 189 -33.34 3.37 -24.02
N CYS A 190 -34.04 4.32 -23.40
CA CYS A 190 -33.53 5.21 -22.37
C CYS A 190 -34.58 5.37 -21.28
N GLY A 191 -34.25 4.97 -20.07
CA GLY A 191 -35.10 5.08 -18.88
C GLY A 191 -34.46 5.97 -17.81
N THR A 192 -35.25 6.84 -17.19
CA THR A 192 -34.78 7.63 -16.04
C THR A 192 -34.86 6.76 -14.78
N LEU A 193 -33.78 6.67 -14.00
CA LEU A 193 -33.80 5.92 -12.75
C LEU A 193 -34.72 6.56 -11.71
N ALA A 194 -35.64 5.77 -11.15
CA ALA A 194 -36.54 6.16 -10.09
C ALA A 194 -35.85 6.00 -8.72
N LEU A 195 -34.98 6.97 -8.38
CA LEU A 195 -34.13 6.88 -7.18
C LEU A 195 -34.85 7.09 -5.86
N ASP A 196 -35.98 7.83 -5.84
CA ASP A 196 -36.82 8.09 -4.65
C ASP A 196 -36.04 8.53 -3.40
N GLY A 197 -35.00 9.36 -3.59
CA GLY A 197 -34.12 9.86 -2.52
C GLY A 197 -32.88 9.02 -2.26
N LEU A 198 -32.59 8.02 -3.07
CA LEU A 198 -31.34 7.25 -3.05
C LEU A 198 -30.19 8.12 -3.59
N GLU A 199 -29.10 8.22 -2.84
CA GLU A 199 -27.86 8.86 -3.29
C GLU A 199 -26.85 7.78 -3.70
N PRO A 200 -26.65 7.53 -5.01
CA PRO A 200 -25.88 6.39 -5.47
C PRO A 200 -24.37 6.59 -5.33
N TYR A 201 -23.69 5.50 -4.98
CA TYR A 201 -22.23 5.35 -5.11
C TYR A 201 -21.91 4.76 -6.48
N LEU A 202 -21.12 5.45 -7.29
CA LEU A 202 -20.92 5.13 -8.70
C LEU A 202 -19.67 4.27 -8.97
N TYR A 203 -18.99 3.78 -7.93
CA TYR A 203 -17.74 3.03 -8.08
C TYR A 203 -17.92 1.51 -8.19
N GLU A 204 -19.06 0.96 -7.71
CA GLU A 204 -19.38 -0.47 -7.82
C GLU A 204 -20.76 -0.64 -8.45
N ILE A 205 -20.81 -0.95 -9.72
CA ILE A 205 -22.05 -1.10 -10.50
C ILE A 205 -21.99 -2.41 -11.25
N THR A 206 -23.07 -3.19 -11.20
CA THR A 206 -23.19 -4.42 -11.99
C THR A 206 -24.61 -4.63 -12.50
N ALA A 207 -24.78 -5.55 -13.44
CA ALA A 207 -26.07 -5.95 -13.94
C ALA A 207 -26.23 -7.47 -13.88
N ASP A 208 -27.45 -7.95 -13.60
CA ASP A 208 -27.79 -9.37 -13.66
C ASP A 208 -27.98 -9.88 -15.13
N ALA A 209 -28.35 -11.15 -15.27
CA ALA A 209 -28.56 -11.76 -16.58
C ALA A 209 -29.80 -11.21 -17.32
N GLU A 210 -30.76 -10.63 -16.63
CA GLU A 210 -31.95 -9.98 -17.16
C GLU A 210 -31.68 -8.50 -17.55
N GLY A 211 -30.51 -7.94 -17.18
CA GLY A 211 -30.12 -6.56 -17.43
C GLY A 211 -30.62 -5.59 -16.37
N ASN A 212 -31.07 -6.09 -15.22
CA ASN A 212 -31.39 -5.21 -14.08
C ASN A 212 -30.09 -4.66 -13.49
N LEU A 213 -30.07 -3.35 -13.22
CA LEU A 213 -28.93 -2.63 -12.67
C LEU A 213 -28.94 -2.67 -11.16
N TYR A 214 -27.82 -3.00 -10.54
CA TYR A 214 -27.57 -3.00 -9.10
C TYR A 214 -26.70 -1.81 -8.75
N LEU A 215 -27.21 -0.89 -7.96
CA LEU A 215 -26.59 0.41 -7.68
C LEU A 215 -26.50 0.63 -6.17
N PRO A 216 -25.31 0.56 -5.57
CA PRO A 216 -25.09 0.88 -4.17
C PRO A 216 -25.41 2.33 -3.84
N ALA A 217 -25.88 2.55 -2.61
CA ALA A 217 -26.10 3.86 -2.02
C ALA A 217 -25.81 3.81 -0.51
N GLU A 218 -25.87 4.93 0.20
CA GLU A 218 -25.60 4.96 1.63
C GLU A 218 -26.57 4.05 2.40
N GLY A 219 -26.04 2.96 2.98
CA GLY A 219 -26.80 1.97 3.73
C GLY A 219 -27.87 1.20 2.94
N MET A 220 -27.89 1.31 1.61
CA MET A 220 -28.94 0.80 0.75
C MET A 220 -28.36 0.17 -0.54
N LEU A 221 -29.12 -0.71 -1.18
CA LEU A 221 -28.88 -1.16 -2.54
C LEU A 221 -30.16 -0.95 -3.36
N GLY A 222 -30.06 -0.18 -4.44
CA GLY A 222 -31.13 -0.02 -5.43
C GLY A 222 -31.03 -1.08 -6.54
N VAL A 223 -32.15 -1.67 -6.95
CA VAL A 223 -32.26 -2.56 -8.12
C VAL A 223 -33.24 -1.96 -9.10
N PHE A 224 -32.79 -1.76 -10.35
CA PHE A 224 -33.59 -1.09 -11.39
C PHE A 224 -33.71 -1.94 -12.64
N ALA A 225 -34.92 -1.97 -13.19
CA ALA A 225 -35.15 -2.60 -14.49
C ALA A 225 -34.47 -1.83 -15.63
N PRO A 226 -34.28 -2.42 -16.82
CA PRO A 226 -33.68 -1.72 -17.98
C PRO A 226 -34.42 -0.46 -18.43
N ASP A 227 -35.69 -0.30 -18.07
CA ASP A 227 -36.47 0.91 -18.34
C ASP A 227 -36.34 2.00 -17.28
N GLY A 228 -35.49 1.79 -16.27
CA GLY A 228 -35.21 2.71 -15.15
C GLY A 228 -36.20 2.63 -13.98
N SER A 229 -37.23 1.78 -14.07
CA SER A 229 -38.17 1.58 -12.94
C SER A 229 -37.48 0.85 -11.78
N ALA A 230 -37.73 1.30 -10.54
CA ALA A 230 -37.22 0.62 -9.36
C ALA A 230 -37.92 -0.72 -9.14
N LEU A 231 -37.16 -1.79 -9.02
CA LEU A 231 -37.63 -3.13 -8.69
C LEU A 231 -37.55 -3.36 -7.17
N ALA A 232 -36.47 -2.96 -6.55
CA ALA A 232 -36.26 -3.09 -5.12
C ALA A 232 -35.34 -1.97 -4.58
N CYS A 233 -35.52 -1.67 -3.29
CA CYS A 233 -34.60 -0.83 -2.51
C CYS A 233 -34.34 -1.57 -1.19
N ILE A 234 -33.14 -2.08 -1.00
CA ILE A 234 -32.80 -3.03 0.04
C ILE A 234 -31.91 -2.36 1.07
N ALA A 235 -32.34 -2.37 2.35
CA ALA A 235 -31.52 -1.86 3.44
C ALA A 235 -30.38 -2.83 3.77
N LEU A 236 -29.17 -2.29 3.91
CA LEU A 236 -27.94 -3.06 4.21
C LEU A 236 -27.67 -3.13 5.73
N GLY A 237 -28.48 -2.45 6.56
CA GLY A 237 -28.23 -2.31 8.00
C GLY A 237 -26.91 -1.58 8.25
N ASP A 238 -26.06 -2.13 9.12
CA ASP A 238 -24.71 -1.60 9.39
C ASP A 238 -23.67 -2.12 8.38
N GLY A 239 -24.09 -2.77 7.30
CA GLY A 239 -23.22 -3.38 6.29
C GLY A 239 -22.76 -2.37 5.23
N TRP A 240 -21.54 -2.54 4.78
CA TRP A 240 -20.95 -1.78 3.67
C TRP A 240 -20.64 -2.72 2.50
N ILE A 241 -21.03 -2.31 1.27
CA ILE A 241 -20.72 -3.07 0.05
C ILE A 241 -19.26 -2.82 -0.35
N TYR A 242 -18.49 -3.90 -0.43
CA TYR A 242 -17.10 -3.87 -0.90
C TYR A 242 -16.98 -4.16 -2.38
N SER A 243 -17.80 -5.10 -2.89
CA SER A 243 -17.77 -5.44 -4.30
C SER A 243 -19.07 -6.13 -4.74
N LEU A 244 -19.38 -6.01 -6.01
CA LEU A 244 -20.51 -6.63 -6.70
C LEU A 244 -20.00 -7.47 -7.87
N ALA A 245 -20.54 -8.65 -8.08
CA ALA A 245 -20.27 -9.45 -9.27
C ALA A 245 -21.46 -10.32 -9.65
N ARG A 246 -21.57 -10.67 -10.94
CA ARG A 246 -22.59 -11.58 -11.43
C ARG A 246 -22.14 -13.03 -11.23
N LEU A 247 -22.97 -13.82 -10.57
CA LEU A 247 -22.79 -15.26 -10.44
C LEU A 247 -22.92 -15.96 -11.81
N ARG A 248 -22.36 -17.16 -11.92
CA ARG A 248 -22.48 -18.00 -13.13
C ARG A 248 -23.95 -18.28 -13.53
N ASP A 249 -24.86 -18.33 -12.57
CA ASP A 249 -26.30 -18.52 -12.81
C ASP A 249 -27.05 -17.24 -13.21
N GLY A 250 -26.36 -16.10 -13.28
CA GLY A 250 -26.88 -14.82 -13.72
C GLY A 250 -27.34 -13.89 -12.61
N ARG A 251 -27.51 -14.37 -11.38
CA ARG A 251 -27.82 -13.52 -10.21
C ARG A 251 -26.63 -12.63 -9.85
N VAL A 252 -26.85 -11.59 -9.04
CA VAL A 252 -25.78 -10.75 -8.50
C VAL A 252 -25.42 -11.19 -7.08
N ALA A 253 -24.13 -11.31 -6.84
CA ALA A 253 -23.54 -11.49 -5.52
C ALA A 253 -23.01 -10.15 -4.99
N LEU A 254 -23.21 -9.93 -3.68
CA LEU A 254 -22.71 -8.78 -2.93
C LEU A 254 -21.74 -9.25 -1.87
N LEU A 255 -20.59 -8.59 -1.81
CA LEU A 255 -19.64 -8.75 -0.72
C LEU A 255 -19.88 -7.64 0.31
N LEU A 256 -20.29 -8.02 1.51
CA LEU A 256 -20.61 -7.10 2.61
C LEU A 256 -19.71 -7.37 3.81
N TRP A 257 -19.35 -6.28 4.52
CA TRP A 257 -18.80 -6.36 5.86
C TRP A 257 -19.95 -6.28 6.89
N GLN A 258 -20.19 -7.37 7.60
CA GLN A 258 -21.13 -7.47 8.73
C GLN A 258 -20.56 -8.42 9.77
N ASN A 259 -19.78 -7.91 10.74
CA ASN A 259 -19.06 -8.74 11.70
C ASN A 259 -18.15 -9.80 11.04
N GLY A 260 -17.51 -9.46 9.95
CA GLY A 260 -16.73 -10.31 9.06
C GLY A 260 -17.20 -10.19 7.61
N MET A 261 -16.43 -10.70 6.67
CA MET A 261 -16.77 -10.67 5.25
C MET A 261 -17.80 -11.74 4.93
N ARG A 262 -18.90 -11.35 4.29
CA ARG A 262 -19.99 -12.25 3.92
C ARG A 262 -20.47 -11.99 2.50
N LEU A 263 -20.77 -13.07 1.81
CA LEU A 263 -21.32 -13.03 0.47
C LEU A 263 -22.84 -13.22 0.53
N PHE A 264 -23.56 -12.33 -0.12
CA PHE A 264 -25.02 -12.37 -0.22
C PHE A 264 -25.46 -12.40 -1.69
N THR A 265 -26.70 -12.83 -1.94
CA THR A 265 -27.41 -12.55 -3.17
C THR A 265 -28.69 -11.75 -2.87
N VAL A 266 -29.27 -11.16 -3.91
CA VAL A 266 -30.50 -10.38 -3.79
C VAL A 266 -31.69 -11.18 -4.26
N ASP A 267 -32.74 -11.26 -3.44
CA ASP A 267 -34.08 -11.59 -3.86
C ASP A 267 -34.84 -10.28 -4.15
N ALA A 268 -34.83 -9.86 -5.41
CA ALA A 268 -35.45 -8.60 -5.82
C ALA A 268 -36.99 -8.63 -5.72
N GLU A 269 -37.60 -9.82 -5.76
CA GLU A 269 -39.07 -9.97 -5.60
C GLU A 269 -39.51 -9.76 -4.15
N GLN A 270 -38.69 -10.25 -3.20
CA GLN A 270 -38.95 -10.08 -1.76
C GLN A 270 -38.33 -8.82 -1.17
N GLY A 271 -37.35 -8.21 -1.86
CA GLY A 271 -36.61 -7.03 -1.37
C GLY A 271 -35.67 -7.37 -0.20
N GLU A 272 -35.13 -8.58 -0.16
CA GLU A 272 -34.29 -9.08 0.93
C GLU A 272 -32.94 -9.61 0.44
N LEU A 273 -31.92 -9.58 1.35
CA LEU A 273 -30.63 -10.22 1.14
C LEU A 273 -30.68 -11.68 1.64
N GLN A 274 -30.15 -12.58 0.83
CA GLN A 274 -29.95 -13.97 1.21
C GLN A 274 -28.44 -14.24 1.35
N GLU A 275 -28.00 -14.61 2.55
CA GLU A 275 -26.59 -14.99 2.79
C GLU A 275 -26.28 -16.29 2.01
N LEU A 276 -25.16 -16.26 1.28
CA LEU A 276 -24.63 -17.39 0.54
C LEU A 276 -23.51 -18.07 1.32
N LEU A 277 -22.53 -17.28 1.82
CA LEU A 277 -21.33 -17.80 2.46
C LEU A 277 -20.66 -16.73 3.33
N ALA A 278 -20.04 -17.13 4.45
CA ALA A 278 -19.06 -16.33 5.17
C ALA A 278 -17.66 -16.63 4.62
N LEU A 279 -16.83 -15.61 4.42
CA LEU A 279 -15.45 -15.75 3.95
C LEU A 279 -14.49 -15.63 5.12
N ASP A 280 -13.48 -16.50 5.14
CA ASP A 280 -12.46 -16.54 6.20
C ASP A 280 -11.38 -15.46 6.00
N SER A 281 -11.26 -14.90 4.79
CA SER A 281 -10.29 -13.86 4.43
C SER A 281 -10.99 -12.65 3.78
N PHE A 282 -10.28 -11.52 3.74
CA PHE A 282 -10.73 -10.31 3.09
C PHE A 282 -10.34 -10.35 1.60
N PRO A 283 -11.30 -10.51 0.64
CA PRO A 283 -10.98 -10.48 -0.78
C PRO A 283 -10.73 -9.03 -1.24
N ASP A 284 -9.74 -8.85 -2.12
CA ASP A 284 -9.45 -7.54 -2.68
C ASP A 284 -10.51 -7.11 -3.70
N ARG A 285 -11.04 -8.06 -4.49
CA ARG A 285 -12.05 -7.81 -5.53
C ARG A 285 -12.80 -9.08 -5.95
N LEU A 286 -14.08 -8.92 -6.32
CA LEU A 286 -14.87 -9.97 -6.98
C LEU A 286 -14.87 -9.79 -8.50
N TYR A 287 -14.97 -10.93 -9.20
CA TYR A 287 -15.20 -10.98 -10.64
C TYR A 287 -16.32 -11.94 -10.99
N ASN A 288 -16.96 -11.71 -12.13
CA ASN A 288 -18.08 -12.49 -12.60
C ASN A 288 -17.75 -14.00 -12.68
N GLY A 289 -18.70 -14.83 -12.31
CA GLY A 289 -18.60 -16.28 -12.42
C GLY A 289 -18.60 -16.75 -13.87
N GLY A 290 -18.05 -17.94 -14.09
CA GLY A 290 -17.97 -18.56 -15.40
C GLY A 290 -17.22 -19.89 -15.38
N GLY A 291 -17.30 -20.66 -16.46
CA GLY A 291 -16.69 -21.98 -16.51
C GLY A 291 -17.25 -22.92 -15.43
N GLU A 292 -16.40 -23.38 -14.53
CA GLU A 292 -16.77 -24.30 -13.44
C GLU A 292 -16.96 -23.62 -12.08
N PHE A 293 -16.73 -22.31 -11.97
CA PHE A 293 -16.84 -21.55 -10.72
C PHE A 293 -18.05 -20.61 -10.74
N ASP A 294 -18.71 -20.50 -9.59
CA ASP A 294 -19.87 -19.64 -9.42
C ASP A 294 -19.45 -18.17 -9.34
N LEU A 295 -18.23 -17.90 -8.87
CA LEU A 295 -17.65 -16.57 -8.72
C LEU A 295 -16.12 -16.68 -8.75
N TYR A 296 -15.44 -15.60 -9.11
CA TYR A 296 -13.99 -15.45 -8.90
C TYR A 296 -13.71 -14.31 -7.94
N ARG A 297 -12.60 -14.43 -7.19
CA ARG A 297 -12.10 -13.37 -6.31
C ARG A 297 -10.57 -13.26 -6.35
N THR A 298 -10.04 -12.06 -6.16
CA THR A 298 -8.62 -11.85 -5.93
C THR A 298 -8.31 -11.95 -4.44
N GLU A 299 -7.20 -12.61 -4.12
CA GLU A 299 -6.58 -12.63 -2.81
C GLU A 299 -5.07 -12.50 -2.99
N GLY A 300 -4.52 -11.34 -2.62
CA GLY A 300 -3.11 -11.03 -2.85
C GLY A 300 -2.75 -11.12 -4.35
N THR A 301 -1.84 -12.02 -4.72
CA THR A 301 -1.42 -12.23 -6.12
C THR A 301 -2.19 -13.32 -6.84
N ARG A 302 -3.23 -13.90 -6.22
CA ARG A 302 -3.96 -15.06 -6.79
C ARG A 302 -5.38 -14.74 -7.19
N LEU A 303 -5.82 -15.37 -8.26
CA LEU A 303 -7.23 -15.49 -8.63
C LEU A 303 -7.77 -16.82 -8.11
N LEU A 304 -8.76 -16.77 -7.24
CA LEU A 304 -9.44 -17.93 -6.69
C LEU A 304 -10.81 -18.11 -7.36
N GLY A 305 -11.17 -19.34 -7.66
CA GLY A 305 -12.51 -19.73 -8.11
C GLY A 305 -13.29 -20.31 -6.95
N LEU A 306 -14.50 -19.79 -6.70
CA LEU A 306 -15.40 -20.19 -5.61
C LEU A 306 -16.55 -21.02 -6.14
N ARG A 307 -16.85 -22.15 -5.46
CA ARG A 307 -18.05 -22.96 -5.65
C ARG A 307 -19.00 -22.76 -4.47
N LEU A 308 -20.20 -22.29 -4.74
CA LEU A 308 -21.19 -22.00 -3.68
C LEU A 308 -21.84 -23.26 -3.11
N GLU A 309 -21.80 -24.39 -3.82
CA GLU A 309 -22.44 -25.65 -3.39
C GLU A 309 -21.84 -26.19 -2.09
N ASP A 310 -20.53 -26.08 -1.93
CA ASP A 310 -19.79 -26.60 -0.78
C ASP A 310 -18.86 -25.56 -0.11
N GLY A 311 -18.83 -24.33 -0.63
CA GLY A 311 -17.96 -23.26 -0.15
C GLY A 311 -16.48 -23.47 -0.49
N SER A 312 -16.16 -24.40 -1.39
CA SER A 312 -14.78 -24.70 -1.75
C SER A 312 -14.18 -23.62 -2.65
N GLU A 313 -12.91 -23.33 -2.43
CA GLU A 313 -12.10 -22.42 -3.24
C GLU A 313 -10.92 -23.16 -3.86
N GLU A 314 -10.53 -22.74 -5.04
CA GLU A 314 -9.40 -23.29 -5.78
C GLU A 314 -8.61 -22.16 -6.42
N THR A 315 -7.26 -22.18 -6.28
CA THR A 315 -6.41 -21.26 -7.01
C THR A 315 -6.45 -21.54 -8.49
N VAL A 316 -6.96 -20.59 -9.27
CA VAL A 316 -7.06 -20.68 -10.73
C VAL A 316 -5.76 -20.28 -11.38
N LEU A 317 -5.19 -19.16 -10.97
CA LEU A 317 -3.88 -18.67 -11.44
C LEU A 317 -3.23 -17.78 -10.38
N ASP A 318 -1.90 -17.60 -10.51
CA ASP A 318 -1.15 -16.53 -9.88
C ASP A 318 -0.88 -15.44 -10.93
N TYR A 319 -1.23 -14.21 -10.62
CA TYR A 319 -1.06 -13.07 -11.55
C TYR A 319 0.40 -12.83 -11.90
N LEU A 320 1.33 -13.00 -10.95
CA LEU A 320 2.77 -12.81 -11.18
C LEU A 320 3.33 -13.85 -12.17
N ASP A 321 2.79 -15.06 -12.17
CA ASP A 321 3.14 -16.09 -13.17
C ASP A 321 2.67 -15.72 -14.59
N CYS A 322 1.65 -14.84 -14.67
CA CYS A 322 1.08 -14.33 -15.92
C CYS A 322 1.64 -12.95 -16.33
N ASP A 323 2.70 -12.46 -15.67
CA ASP A 323 3.26 -11.10 -15.86
C ASP A 323 2.20 -9.99 -15.67
N LEU A 324 1.30 -10.15 -14.68
CA LEU A 324 0.23 -9.22 -14.33
C LEU A 324 0.31 -8.79 -12.86
N SER A 325 -0.13 -7.55 -12.59
CA SER A 325 -0.51 -7.10 -11.25
C SER A 325 -2.04 -7.02 -11.16
N PRO A 326 -2.67 -7.52 -10.10
CA PRO A 326 -4.12 -7.34 -9.91
C PRO A 326 -4.51 -5.87 -9.80
N GLN A 327 -3.61 -4.98 -9.32
CA GLN A 327 -3.83 -3.53 -9.23
C GLN A 327 -3.88 -2.85 -10.60
N GLU A 328 -3.19 -3.41 -11.60
CA GLU A 328 -3.23 -2.89 -12.98
C GLU A 328 -4.55 -3.25 -13.71
N LEU A 329 -5.32 -4.24 -13.20
CA LEU A 329 -6.51 -4.73 -13.89
C LEU A 329 -7.72 -3.81 -13.70
N SER A 330 -8.19 -3.23 -14.79
CA SER A 330 -9.45 -2.49 -14.86
C SER A 330 -10.66 -3.41 -15.14
N LEU A 331 -10.43 -4.51 -15.83
CA LEU A 331 -11.41 -5.55 -16.16
C LEU A 331 -10.75 -6.92 -16.11
N LEU A 332 -11.46 -7.92 -15.58
CA LEU A 332 -11.17 -9.34 -15.78
C LEU A 332 -12.50 -10.09 -15.92
N ALA A 333 -12.68 -10.80 -17.01
CA ALA A 333 -13.91 -11.55 -17.27
C ALA A 333 -13.59 -12.95 -17.80
N PRO A 334 -14.29 -14.01 -17.34
CA PRO A 334 -14.16 -15.34 -17.91
C PRO A 334 -14.71 -15.37 -19.34
N VAL A 335 -13.97 -16.00 -20.24
CA VAL A 335 -14.38 -16.26 -21.62
C VAL A 335 -14.22 -17.74 -21.86
N GLY A 336 -15.31 -18.49 -22.08
CA GLY A 336 -15.32 -19.92 -22.36
C GLY A 336 -14.09 -20.76 -22.02
N ASP A 337 -14.18 -22.03 -21.88
CA ASP A 337 -13.07 -22.99 -21.71
C ASP A 337 -12.04 -22.67 -20.59
N GLY A 338 -12.45 -21.90 -19.56
CA GLY A 338 -11.59 -21.52 -18.44
C GLY A 338 -10.51 -20.48 -18.80
N SER A 339 -10.65 -19.76 -19.91
CA SER A 339 -9.82 -18.60 -20.29
C SER A 339 -10.39 -17.31 -19.73
N PHE A 340 -9.59 -16.23 -19.74
CA PHE A 340 -10.02 -14.90 -19.30
C PHE A 340 -9.60 -13.84 -20.32
N CYS A 341 -10.44 -12.80 -20.42
CA CYS A 341 -10.10 -11.54 -21.09
C CYS A 341 -10.04 -10.45 -20.02
N GLY A 342 -8.94 -9.70 -20.00
CA GLY A 342 -8.76 -8.57 -19.09
C GLY A 342 -8.31 -7.31 -19.83
N VAL A 343 -8.38 -6.19 -19.11
CA VAL A 343 -7.78 -4.92 -19.51
C VAL A 343 -6.89 -4.49 -18.35
N CYS A 344 -5.64 -4.15 -18.66
CA CYS A 344 -4.68 -3.63 -17.68
C CYS A 344 -4.14 -2.27 -18.13
N SER A 345 -3.92 -1.39 -17.17
CA SER A 345 -3.28 -0.09 -17.35
C SER A 345 -1.89 -0.14 -16.73
N LEU A 346 -0.86 0.03 -17.57
CA LEU A 346 0.53 0.00 -17.12
C LEU A 346 0.95 1.34 -16.53
N GLU A 347 2.03 1.35 -15.74
CA GLU A 347 2.58 2.55 -15.09
C GLU A 347 2.92 3.71 -16.04
N ASP A 348 3.23 3.42 -17.32
CA ASP A 348 3.53 4.41 -18.36
C ASP A 348 2.27 5.00 -19.02
N GLY A 349 1.08 4.59 -18.58
CA GLY A 349 -0.20 4.99 -19.12
C GLY A 349 -0.65 4.17 -20.34
N ASP A 350 0.12 3.19 -20.78
CA ASP A 350 -0.29 2.27 -21.83
C ASP A 350 -1.42 1.34 -21.34
N VAL A 351 -2.50 1.28 -22.09
CA VAL A 351 -3.62 0.37 -21.80
C VAL A 351 -3.51 -0.85 -22.72
N GLN A 352 -3.62 -2.04 -22.14
CA GLN A 352 -3.48 -3.29 -22.87
C GLN A 352 -4.65 -4.23 -22.59
N ARG A 353 -5.11 -4.94 -23.62
CA ARG A 353 -5.94 -6.12 -23.48
C ARG A 353 -5.03 -7.30 -23.14
N VAL A 354 -5.40 -8.09 -22.16
CA VAL A 354 -4.73 -9.35 -21.83
C VAL A 354 -5.68 -10.51 -22.08
N ALA A 355 -5.20 -11.52 -22.82
CA ALA A 355 -5.87 -12.81 -22.96
C ALA A 355 -5.10 -13.84 -22.14
N LEU A 356 -5.79 -14.47 -21.16
CA LEU A 356 -5.24 -15.55 -20.34
C LEU A 356 -5.81 -16.86 -20.82
N SER A 357 -4.96 -17.78 -21.26
CA SER A 357 -5.37 -19.09 -21.76
C SER A 357 -4.71 -20.21 -20.98
N ARG A 358 -5.49 -21.24 -20.62
CA ARG A 358 -4.99 -22.43 -19.95
C ARG A 358 -4.11 -23.22 -20.93
N GLN A 359 -2.88 -23.52 -20.55
CA GLN A 359 -1.90 -24.25 -21.37
C GLN A 359 -1.07 -25.21 -20.52
N PRO A 360 -0.57 -26.31 -21.08
CA PRO A 360 0.45 -27.11 -20.41
C PRO A 360 1.66 -26.25 -20.06
N ARG A 361 2.13 -26.34 -18.82
CA ARG A 361 3.30 -25.60 -18.36
C ARG A 361 4.52 -26.10 -19.13
N THR A 362 5.03 -25.29 -20.07
CA THR A 362 6.27 -25.55 -20.78
C THR A 362 7.43 -25.01 -19.97
N ALA A 363 8.59 -25.70 -19.98
CA ALA A 363 9.81 -25.18 -19.37
C ALA A 363 10.13 -23.80 -19.97
N SER A 364 10.33 -22.82 -19.11
CA SER A 364 10.77 -21.49 -19.53
C SER A 364 12.13 -21.58 -20.24
N GLU A 365 12.33 -20.80 -21.30
CA GLU A 365 13.65 -20.61 -21.90
C GLU A 365 14.57 -19.74 -21.03
N ARG A 366 13.96 -18.99 -20.06
CA ARG A 366 14.67 -18.15 -19.09
C ARG A 366 15.18 -18.97 -17.92
N THR A 367 16.31 -18.58 -17.34
CA THR A 367 16.74 -19.11 -16.04
C THR A 367 15.77 -18.66 -14.97
N GLU A 368 15.13 -19.60 -14.27
CA GLU A 368 14.22 -19.30 -13.17
C GLU A 368 14.99 -19.20 -11.85
N LEU A 369 14.77 -18.10 -11.11
CA LEU A 369 15.24 -17.89 -9.75
C LEU A 369 14.05 -17.72 -8.82
N THR A 370 14.15 -18.23 -7.60
CA THR A 370 13.11 -18.15 -6.59
C THR A 370 13.37 -16.99 -5.63
N LEU A 371 12.33 -16.16 -5.35
CA LEU A 371 12.33 -15.13 -4.31
C LEU A 371 11.39 -15.57 -3.19
N GLY A 372 11.93 -15.87 -2.01
CA GLY A 372 11.16 -16.16 -0.81
C GLY A 372 10.71 -14.87 -0.13
N THR A 373 9.41 -14.76 0.21
CA THR A 373 8.83 -13.60 0.89
C THR A 373 7.74 -14.01 1.87
N LEU A 374 7.45 -13.16 2.84
CA LEU A 374 6.29 -13.25 3.73
C LEU A 374 5.07 -12.47 3.20
N SER A 375 5.20 -11.81 2.05
CA SER A 375 4.12 -11.09 1.38
C SER A 375 4.44 -10.92 -0.11
N ALA A 376 3.77 -11.69 -0.97
CA ALA A 376 3.96 -11.59 -2.42
C ALA A 376 3.50 -10.22 -2.97
N THR A 377 2.50 -9.59 -2.36
CA THR A 377 2.01 -8.26 -2.77
C THR A 377 3.07 -7.18 -2.61
N THR A 378 3.89 -7.25 -1.55
CA THR A 378 4.94 -6.25 -1.28
C THR A 378 6.06 -6.28 -2.34
N VAL A 379 6.39 -7.46 -2.88
CA VAL A 379 7.49 -7.62 -3.84
C VAL A 379 7.01 -7.73 -5.28
N GLY A 380 5.71 -7.91 -5.49
CA GLY A 380 5.10 -8.28 -6.78
C GLY A 380 5.44 -7.31 -7.90
N ASP A 381 5.25 -6.02 -7.69
CA ASP A 381 5.49 -5.00 -8.71
C ASP A 381 6.97 -4.91 -9.10
N ALA A 382 7.89 -5.02 -8.14
CA ALA A 382 9.33 -5.04 -8.42
C ALA A 382 9.72 -6.27 -9.25
N VAL A 383 9.17 -7.44 -8.93
CA VAL A 383 9.37 -8.68 -9.69
C VAL A 383 8.81 -8.57 -11.10
N LEU A 384 7.58 -8.02 -11.26
CA LEU A 384 6.96 -7.82 -12.57
C LEU A 384 7.76 -6.86 -13.44
N ARG A 385 8.18 -5.72 -12.91
CA ARG A 385 9.02 -4.75 -13.63
C ARG A 385 10.30 -5.40 -14.13
N PHE A 386 10.99 -6.17 -13.27
CA PHE A 386 12.20 -6.88 -13.67
C PHE A 386 11.91 -7.94 -14.72
N ASN A 387 10.92 -8.81 -14.52
CA ASN A 387 10.58 -9.88 -15.44
C ASN A 387 10.17 -9.37 -16.83
N ARG A 388 9.52 -8.20 -16.91
CA ARG A 388 9.13 -7.54 -18.16
C ARG A 388 10.30 -6.84 -18.87
N SER A 389 11.34 -6.41 -18.12
CA SER A 389 12.43 -5.59 -18.66
C SER A 389 13.51 -6.39 -19.41
N GLN A 390 13.55 -7.73 -19.29
CA GLN A 390 14.60 -8.57 -19.86
C GLN A 390 14.12 -10.03 -20.07
N ASP A 391 14.84 -10.82 -20.87
CA ASP A 391 14.44 -12.16 -21.31
C ASP A 391 15.37 -13.29 -20.80
N ARG A 392 16.42 -12.99 -20.03
CA ARG A 392 17.42 -13.99 -19.59
C ARG A 392 16.99 -14.72 -18.32
N VAL A 393 16.41 -13.99 -17.36
CA VAL A 393 16.08 -14.50 -16.02
C VAL A 393 14.59 -14.25 -15.75
N ARG A 394 13.95 -15.14 -15.02
CA ARG A 394 12.63 -14.95 -14.46
C ARG A 394 12.68 -15.14 -12.96
N ILE A 395 12.22 -14.16 -12.19
CA ILE A 395 12.01 -14.29 -10.76
C ILE A 395 10.61 -14.87 -10.52
N ARG A 396 10.56 -15.99 -9.77
CA ARG A 396 9.32 -16.57 -9.26
C ARG A 396 9.20 -16.31 -7.77
N VAL A 397 8.06 -15.80 -7.37
CA VAL A 397 7.77 -15.55 -5.94
C VAL A 397 7.34 -16.85 -5.28
N ARG A 398 7.93 -17.14 -4.13
CA ARG A 398 7.51 -18.21 -3.21
C ARG A 398 6.96 -17.52 -1.97
N ASP A 399 5.64 -17.42 -1.90
CA ASP A 399 4.93 -16.73 -0.82
C ASP A 399 4.75 -17.65 0.38
N TYR A 400 5.21 -17.20 1.54
CA TYR A 400 5.07 -17.91 2.80
C TYR A 400 3.92 -17.36 3.66
N SER A 401 3.25 -16.28 3.23
CA SER A 401 2.03 -15.79 3.89
C SER A 401 0.91 -16.85 3.88
N ASP A 402 0.93 -17.78 2.93
CA ASP A 402 -0.01 -18.90 2.83
C ASP A 402 -0.04 -19.82 4.05
N TYR A 403 1.03 -19.81 4.84
CA TYR A 403 1.13 -20.60 6.06
C TYR A 403 0.60 -19.87 7.30
N VAL A 404 0.32 -18.56 7.19
CA VAL A 404 -0.28 -17.75 8.26
C VAL A 404 -1.74 -18.19 8.44
N ASN A 405 -2.14 -18.37 9.69
CA ASN A 405 -3.54 -18.64 10.03
C ASN A 405 -4.00 -17.67 11.10
N GLY A 406 -5.29 -17.54 11.31
CA GLY A 406 -5.88 -16.51 12.16
C GLY A 406 -5.43 -16.50 13.64
N GLU A 407 -4.66 -17.50 14.09
CA GLU A 407 -4.12 -17.61 15.45
C GLU A 407 -2.59 -17.55 15.49
N ASP A 408 -1.89 -17.81 14.35
CA ASP A 408 -0.43 -17.87 14.27
C ASP A 408 0.07 -17.05 13.07
N TYR A 409 0.35 -15.78 13.34
CA TYR A 409 0.91 -14.84 12.36
C TYR A 409 2.38 -15.13 12.01
N GLU A 410 3.09 -15.90 12.85
CA GLU A 410 4.51 -16.23 12.66
C GLU A 410 4.71 -17.56 11.90
N ALA A 411 3.64 -18.26 11.55
CA ALA A 411 3.75 -19.58 10.92
C ALA A 411 4.48 -19.51 9.58
N GLY A 412 4.25 -18.47 8.77
CA GLY A 412 4.97 -18.23 7.52
C GLY A 412 6.47 -18.04 7.70
N LEU A 413 6.85 -17.19 8.65
CA LEU A 413 8.25 -16.95 9.02
C LEU A 413 8.93 -18.23 9.54
N THR A 414 8.26 -18.95 10.44
CA THR A 414 8.75 -20.22 10.98
C THR A 414 8.99 -21.24 9.86
N LYS A 415 8.07 -21.33 8.90
CA LYS A 415 8.18 -22.22 7.75
C LYS A 415 9.38 -21.88 6.88
N LEU A 416 9.50 -20.59 6.48
CA LEU A 416 10.62 -20.11 5.66
C LEU A 416 11.97 -20.36 6.34
N VAL A 417 12.13 -19.98 7.59
CA VAL A 417 13.38 -20.19 8.36
C VAL A 417 13.70 -21.68 8.49
N THR A 418 12.68 -22.54 8.72
CA THR A 418 12.88 -23.99 8.79
C THR A 418 13.40 -24.57 7.49
N GLU A 419 12.87 -24.16 6.34
CA GLU A 419 13.31 -24.59 5.02
C GLU A 419 14.73 -24.11 4.70
N ILE A 420 15.03 -22.83 5.01
CA ILE A 420 16.38 -22.29 4.88
C ILE A 420 17.39 -23.16 5.65
N LEU A 421 17.09 -23.48 6.91
CA LEU A 421 17.96 -24.30 7.76
C LEU A 421 18.05 -25.76 7.31
N ALA A 422 17.00 -26.29 6.71
CA ALA A 422 16.99 -27.63 6.09
C ALA A 422 17.78 -27.69 4.77
N GLY A 423 18.17 -26.53 4.20
CA GLY A 423 18.94 -26.41 2.97
C GLY A 423 18.10 -26.19 1.71
N ASP A 424 16.77 -26.07 1.82
CA ASP A 424 15.82 -25.66 0.77
C ASP A 424 15.59 -24.14 0.83
N MET A 425 16.65 -23.40 0.53
CA MET A 425 16.69 -21.95 0.58
C MET A 425 16.38 -21.37 -0.80
N PRO A 426 15.44 -20.39 -0.90
CA PRO A 426 15.25 -19.62 -2.13
C PRO A 426 16.54 -18.94 -2.60
N ASP A 427 16.65 -18.63 -3.91
CA ASP A 427 17.82 -17.95 -4.50
C ASP A 427 17.96 -16.51 -4.01
N LEU A 428 16.82 -15.85 -3.80
CA LEU A 428 16.67 -14.50 -3.28
C LEU A 428 15.72 -14.52 -2.08
N LEU A 429 15.87 -13.59 -1.16
CA LEU A 429 15.01 -13.39 0.01
C LEU A 429 14.58 -11.92 0.09
N ALA A 430 13.30 -11.67 0.34
CA ALA A 430 12.83 -10.44 0.96
C ALA A 430 13.03 -10.57 2.48
N LEU A 431 13.61 -9.56 3.11
CA LEU A 431 14.18 -9.68 4.44
C LEU A 431 13.24 -9.30 5.60
N ASP A 432 12.03 -8.83 5.30
CA ASP A 432 11.10 -8.39 6.34
C ASP A 432 10.77 -9.52 7.32
N GLY A 433 11.02 -9.26 8.62
CA GLY A 433 10.87 -10.24 9.70
C GLY A 433 11.93 -11.33 9.76
N LEU A 434 12.83 -11.45 8.77
CA LEU A 434 13.86 -12.51 8.76
C LEU A 434 15.04 -12.17 9.66
N PRO A 435 15.63 -13.18 10.34
CA PRO A 435 16.84 -13.02 11.16
C PRO A 435 18.10 -12.92 10.27
N TYR A 436 18.16 -11.89 9.41
CA TYR A 436 19.17 -11.82 8.34
C TYR A 436 20.61 -11.78 8.88
N ALA A 437 20.86 -11.11 10.01
CA ALA A 437 22.17 -11.05 10.63
C ALA A 437 22.69 -12.46 11.03
N GLN A 438 21.80 -13.31 11.52
CA GLN A 438 22.13 -14.70 11.84
C GLN A 438 22.34 -15.54 10.58
N LEU A 439 21.50 -15.34 9.54
CA LEU A 439 21.69 -16.04 8.25
C LEU A 439 23.04 -15.66 7.62
N ALA A 440 23.42 -14.38 7.69
CA ALA A 440 24.72 -13.88 7.25
C ALA A 440 25.87 -14.50 8.06
N ALA A 441 25.76 -14.49 9.40
CA ALA A 441 26.80 -15.06 10.30
C ALA A 441 27.02 -16.57 10.05
N ARG A 442 25.99 -17.32 9.66
CA ARG A 442 26.05 -18.73 9.27
C ARG A 442 26.58 -18.95 7.84
N GLY A 443 26.88 -17.88 7.10
CA GLY A 443 27.35 -17.98 5.71
C GLY A 443 26.28 -18.47 4.73
N LEU A 444 25.00 -18.27 5.05
CA LEU A 444 23.88 -18.65 4.17
C LEU A 444 23.59 -17.57 3.12
N LEU A 445 23.96 -16.31 3.40
CA LEU A 445 23.82 -15.19 2.47
C LEU A 445 25.13 -14.91 1.73
N GLU A 446 25.02 -14.41 0.53
CA GLU A 446 26.13 -13.99 -0.32
C GLU A 446 26.62 -12.61 0.10
N ASP A 447 27.94 -12.44 0.19
CA ASP A 447 28.61 -11.16 0.36
C ASP A 447 28.43 -10.30 -0.89
N LEU A 448 27.73 -9.17 -0.77
CA LEU A 448 27.36 -8.30 -1.90
C LEU A 448 28.44 -7.24 -2.20
N ASP A 449 29.42 -7.02 -1.33
CA ASP A 449 30.52 -6.05 -1.56
C ASP A 449 31.25 -6.31 -2.87
N PRO A 450 31.68 -7.56 -3.20
CA PRO A 450 32.36 -7.83 -4.47
C PRO A 450 31.48 -7.61 -5.70
N TRP A 451 30.13 -7.72 -5.54
CA TRP A 451 29.19 -7.48 -6.62
C TRP A 451 29.03 -6.00 -6.90
N LEU A 452 28.89 -5.17 -5.86
CA LEU A 452 28.81 -3.73 -5.95
C LEU A 452 30.14 -3.13 -6.48
N ASP A 453 31.29 -3.62 -5.97
CA ASP A 453 32.61 -3.09 -6.35
C ASP A 453 32.97 -3.36 -7.82
N ARG A 454 32.50 -4.45 -8.42
CA ARG A 454 32.75 -4.80 -9.83
C ARG A 454 31.69 -4.30 -10.81
N ASP A 455 30.58 -3.73 -10.32
CA ASP A 455 29.53 -3.21 -11.19
C ASP A 455 30.07 -2.10 -12.09
N ALA A 456 29.72 -2.13 -13.39
CA ALA A 456 30.28 -1.21 -14.37
C ALA A 456 29.66 0.19 -14.28
N GLU A 457 28.39 0.27 -13.89
CA GLU A 457 27.58 1.50 -13.93
C GLU A 457 27.33 2.06 -12.51
N LEU A 458 27.06 1.18 -11.54
CA LEU A 458 26.77 1.53 -10.16
C LEU A 458 28.07 1.59 -9.34
N LYS A 459 28.29 2.69 -8.63
CA LYS A 459 29.46 2.91 -7.78
C LYS A 459 29.05 3.05 -6.32
N ARG A 460 29.85 2.49 -5.41
CA ARG A 460 29.65 2.61 -3.97
C ARG A 460 29.57 4.10 -3.51
N GLU A 461 30.35 4.99 -4.13
CA GLU A 461 30.36 6.42 -3.86
C GLU A 461 29.06 7.14 -4.28
N ASP A 462 28.26 6.53 -5.15
CA ASP A 462 26.96 7.05 -5.53
C ASP A 462 25.91 6.83 -4.42
N LEU A 463 26.20 6.01 -3.42
CA LEU A 463 25.30 5.66 -2.33
C LEU A 463 25.71 6.33 -1.01
N PHE A 464 24.78 6.47 -0.07
CA PHE A 464 25.09 6.96 1.28
C PHE A 464 25.87 5.92 2.07
N ALA A 465 27.16 6.19 2.30
CA ALA A 465 28.08 5.25 2.93
C ALA A 465 27.74 4.89 4.39
N ASN A 466 27.13 5.82 5.14
CA ASN A 466 26.64 5.57 6.50
C ASN A 466 25.45 4.62 6.51
N VAL A 467 24.54 4.74 5.53
CA VAL A 467 23.38 3.84 5.38
C VAL A 467 23.85 2.44 5.02
N LEU A 468 24.77 2.31 4.02
CA LEU A 468 25.35 1.01 3.70
C LEU A 468 26.01 0.34 4.91
N ARG A 469 26.81 1.11 5.66
CA ARG A 469 27.50 0.58 6.86
C ARG A 469 26.56 0.15 7.97
N SER A 470 25.40 0.80 8.10
CA SER A 470 24.41 0.41 9.12
C SER A 470 23.73 -0.93 8.83
N MET A 471 23.83 -1.43 7.60
CA MET A 471 23.30 -2.73 7.16
C MET A 471 24.38 -3.83 7.09
N GLU A 472 25.66 -3.50 7.33
CA GLU A 472 26.74 -4.48 7.30
C GLU A 472 26.68 -5.42 8.52
N VAL A 473 26.90 -6.70 8.27
CA VAL A 473 27.09 -7.71 9.33
C VAL A 473 28.55 -8.17 9.32
N GLY A 474 29.27 -7.89 10.42
CA GLY A 474 30.69 -8.23 10.50
C GLY A 474 31.56 -7.50 9.47
N GLY A 475 31.17 -6.30 9.05
CA GLY A 475 31.86 -5.47 8.09
C GLY A 475 31.69 -5.91 6.62
N ARG A 476 30.61 -6.61 6.32
CA ARG A 476 30.22 -7.05 4.96
C ARG A 476 28.76 -6.75 4.67
N LEU A 477 28.48 -6.41 3.44
CA LEU A 477 27.14 -6.13 2.96
C LEU A 477 26.43 -7.40 2.49
N TYR A 478 25.27 -7.72 3.06
CA TYR A 478 24.45 -8.87 2.68
C TYR A 478 23.06 -8.49 2.18
N GLU A 479 22.73 -7.20 2.25
CA GLU A 479 21.42 -6.64 1.96
C GLU A 479 21.54 -5.52 0.92
N VAL A 480 20.55 -5.40 0.03
CA VAL A 480 20.28 -4.20 -0.74
C VAL A 480 18.89 -3.66 -0.39
N THR A 481 18.77 -2.34 -0.37
CA THR A 481 17.50 -1.61 -0.18
C THR A 481 17.41 -0.48 -1.19
N PRO A 482 16.21 -0.18 -1.74
CA PRO A 482 16.05 0.97 -2.63
C PRO A 482 16.14 2.30 -1.90
N GLY A 483 15.84 2.32 -0.60
CA GLY A 483 15.82 3.52 0.19
C GLY A 483 15.64 3.24 1.67
N PHE A 484 15.40 4.30 2.42
CA PHE A 484 15.28 4.24 3.87
C PHE A 484 14.34 5.33 4.39
N SER A 485 13.90 5.18 5.62
CA SER A 485 13.33 6.25 6.43
C SER A 485 14.18 6.46 7.68
N ILE A 486 13.91 7.52 8.42
CA ILE A 486 14.61 7.82 9.66
C ILE A 486 13.57 7.94 10.77
N ILE A 487 13.67 7.07 11.77
CA ILE A 487 12.92 7.17 13.01
C ILE A 487 13.69 8.10 13.95
N THR A 488 13.01 9.11 14.50
CA THR A 488 13.65 10.16 15.28
C THR A 488 12.71 10.77 16.31
N MET A 489 13.27 11.55 17.21
CA MET A 489 12.55 12.52 18.03
C MET A 489 12.94 13.92 17.60
N MET A 490 12.00 14.84 17.63
CA MET A 490 12.26 16.24 17.37
C MET A 490 11.68 17.11 18.49
N GLY A 491 12.31 18.27 18.70
CA GLY A 491 11.88 19.24 19.69
C GLY A 491 12.31 20.66 19.35
N PRO A 492 11.89 21.67 20.14
CA PRO A 492 12.27 23.06 19.91
C PRO A 492 13.78 23.23 20.11
N SER A 493 14.46 23.80 19.10
CA SER A 493 15.93 23.99 19.13
C SER A 493 16.44 24.74 20.37
N GLU A 494 15.66 25.68 20.90
CA GLU A 494 15.99 26.42 22.13
C GLU A 494 16.15 25.49 23.35
N LEU A 495 15.46 24.37 23.36
CA LEU A 495 15.45 23.42 24.49
C LEU A 495 16.41 22.25 24.26
N VAL A 496 16.43 21.69 23.03
CA VAL A 496 17.18 20.45 22.74
C VAL A 496 18.53 20.70 22.04
N GLY A 497 18.83 21.95 21.65
CA GLY A 497 20.03 22.32 20.88
C GLY A 497 19.81 22.29 19.38
N ASP A 498 20.82 22.75 18.60
CA ASP A 498 20.74 22.95 17.15
C ASP A 498 21.29 21.78 16.31
N THR A 499 21.87 20.77 16.95
CA THR A 499 22.54 19.65 16.27
C THR A 499 21.94 18.29 16.69
N PRO A 500 21.79 17.35 15.76
CA PRO A 500 21.32 16.00 16.09
C PRO A 500 22.23 15.29 17.11
N GLY A 501 21.61 14.59 18.04
CA GLY A 501 22.27 13.77 19.06
C GLY A 501 22.39 14.47 20.39
N TRP A 502 22.10 13.74 21.45
CA TRP A 502 22.22 14.14 22.84
C TRP A 502 22.38 12.93 23.76
N THR A 503 22.90 13.22 24.96
CA THR A 503 23.07 12.22 26.03
C THR A 503 21.82 12.13 26.91
N TYR A 504 21.75 11.10 27.76
CA TYR A 504 20.71 10.99 28.79
C TYR A 504 20.77 12.17 29.78
N GLU A 505 21.96 12.70 30.09
CA GLU A 505 22.12 13.86 30.99
C GLU A 505 21.56 15.14 30.34
N GLU A 506 21.80 15.36 29.05
CA GLU A 506 21.23 16.49 28.29
C GLU A 506 19.70 16.38 28.16
N TYR A 507 19.16 15.18 27.95
CA TYR A 507 17.72 14.95 27.99
C TYR A 507 17.12 15.34 29.35
N GLU A 508 17.71 14.88 30.46
CA GLU A 508 17.25 15.19 31.82
C GLU A 508 17.32 16.72 32.08
N ALA A 509 18.37 17.38 31.60
CA ALA A 509 18.52 18.82 31.74
C ALA A 509 17.47 19.62 30.94
N ALA A 510 17.10 19.13 29.75
CA ALA A 510 16.02 19.70 28.94
C ALA A 510 14.66 19.45 29.60
N TRP A 511 14.42 18.23 30.06
CA TRP A 511 13.16 17.84 30.74
C TRP A 511 12.92 18.66 32.00
N ALA A 512 13.96 18.92 32.79
CA ALA A 512 13.85 19.73 34.00
C ALA A 512 13.41 21.20 33.76
N GLN A 513 13.43 21.68 32.52
CA GLN A 513 12.97 23.02 32.15
C GLN A 513 11.48 23.07 31.80
N MET A 514 10.85 21.90 31.62
CA MET A 514 9.43 21.81 31.25
C MET A 514 8.51 22.17 32.44
N PRO A 515 7.35 22.82 32.17
CA PRO A 515 6.37 23.10 33.19
C PRO A 515 5.85 21.84 33.91
N GLU A 516 5.42 22.00 35.17
CA GLU A 516 4.76 20.93 35.91
C GLU A 516 3.50 20.45 35.18
N GLY A 517 3.32 19.12 35.03
CA GLY A 517 2.21 18.52 34.27
C GLY A 517 2.47 18.35 32.78
N SER A 518 3.66 18.69 32.31
CA SER A 518 4.08 18.38 30.93
C SER A 518 4.36 16.90 30.73
N THR A 519 4.44 16.47 29.47
CA THR A 519 4.85 15.12 29.07
C THR A 519 6.08 15.19 28.16
N PRO A 520 6.97 14.20 28.22
CA PRO A 520 8.13 14.19 27.32
C PRO A 520 7.73 13.92 25.87
N LEU A 521 6.75 13.08 25.64
CA LEU A 521 6.20 12.67 24.33
C LEU A 521 4.67 12.63 24.39
N GLY A 522 4.04 12.55 23.24
CA GLY A 522 2.60 12.55 23.09
C GLY A 522 1.92 11.22 23.38
N PRO A 523 0.60 11.19 23.28
CA PRO A 523 -0.21 9.98 23.43
C PRO A 523 0.23 8.91 22.41
N GLY A 524 0.18 7.65 22.84
CA GLY A 524 0.56 6.51 22.01
C GLY A 524 2.03 6.10 22.07
N VAL A 525 2.91 6.94 22.61
CA VAL A 525 4.31 6.57 22.86
C VAL A 525 4.43 5.98 24.27
N ASN A 526 4.79 4.71 24.37
CA ASN A 526 4.88 3.99 25.62
C ASN A 526 6.30 3.45 25.86
N ARG A 527 6.56 2.97 27.10
CA ARG A 527 7.87 2.49 27.51
C ARG A 527 8.37 1.29 26.70
N ASP A 528 7.48 0.41 26.26
CA ASP A 528 7.85 -0.79 25.51
C ASP A 528 8.39 -0.41 24.12
N MET A 529 7.74 0.55 23.46
CA MET A 529 8.20 1.11 22.20
C MET A 529 9.56 1.81 22.35
N ILE A 530 9.73 2.64 23.38
CA ILE A 530 11.00 3.33 23.62
C ILE A 530 12.11 2.32 23.95
N LEU A 531 11.81 1.29 24.76
CA LEU A 531 12.77 0.23 25.09
C LEU A 531 13.21 -0.54 23.84
N GLU A 532 12.30 -0.84 22.94
CA GLU A 532 12.58 -1.50 21.68
C GLU A 532 13.53 -0.68 20.82
N LEU A 533 13.22 0.61 20.59
CA LEU A 533 14.06 1.53 19.83
C LEU A 533 15.44 1.74 20.45
N CYS A 534 15.50 1.92 21.77
CA CYS A 534 16.78 1.99 22.49
C CYS A 534 17.58 0.68 22.38
N THR A 535 16.91 -0.46 22.33
CA THR A 535 17.57 -1.76 22.10
C THR A 535 18.18 -1.82 20.70
N TYR A 536 17.47 -1.40 19.65
CA TYR A 536 18.01 -1.33 18.27
C TYR A 536 19.24 -0.43 18.19
N LEU A 537 19.17 0.76 18.78
CA LEU A 537 20.30 1.70 18.81
C LEU A 537 21.57 1.15 19.47
N ASN A 538 21.41 0.23 20.42
CA ASN A 538 22.53 -0.29 21.21
C ASN A 538 22.80 -1.78 20.95
N LEU A 539 22.14 -2.39 19.96
CA LEU A 539 22.20 -3.85 19.75
C LEU A 539 23.64 -4.34 19.51
N GLU A 540 24.41 -3.65 18.65
CA GLU A 540 25.81 -3.98 18.37
C GLU A 540 26.73 -3.86 19.59
N ARG A 541 26.40 -2.98 20.56
CA ARG A 541 27.11 -2.87 21.81
C ARG A 541 26.86 -4.06 22.73
N PHE A 542 25.61 -4.55 22.75
CA PHE A 542 25.20 -5.59 23.68
C PHE A 542 25.30 -7.01 23.11
N VAL A 543 25.37 -7.17 21.77
CA VAL A 543 25.37 -8.47 21.08
C VAL A 543 26.44 -8.51 20.00
N ASP A 544 27.43 -9.40 20.15
CA ASP A 544 28.38 -9.78 19.11
C ASP A 544 27.95 -11.12 18.51
N TRP A 545 27.25 -11.06 17.39
CA TRP A 545 26.78 -12.24 16.66
C TRP A 545 27.93 -13.16 16.21
N SER A 546 29.10 -12.60 15.91
CA SER A 546 30.26 -13.37 15.40
C SER A 546 30.88 -14.25 16.49
N SER A 547 31.01 -13.73 17.71
CA SER A 547 31.55 -14.46 18.83
C SER A 547 30.49 -15.15 19.73
N GLY A 548 29.21 -14.74 19.60
CA GLY A 548 28.10 -15.20 20.43
C GLY A 548 28.12 -14.61 21.84
N LYS A 549 28.84 -13.52 22.04
CA LYS A 549 28.90 -12.83 23.34
C LYS A 549 27.83 -11.76 23.44
N CYS A 550 27.24 -11.67 24.63
CA CYS A 550 26.30 -10.62 25.00
C CYS A 550 26.78 -9.90 26.25
N ASP A 551 26.44 -8.60 26.38
CA ASP A 551 26.78 -7.77 27.55
C ASP A 551 25.62 -6.85 27.92
N PHE A 552 24.55 -7.44 28.47
CA PHE A 552 23.41 -6.71 29.04
C PHE A 552 23.60 -6.31 30.50
N GLU A 553 24.73 -6.67 31.13
CA GLU A 553 25.11 -6.21 32.44
C GLU A 553 25.95 -4.92 32.42
N ASP A 554 26.24 -4.37 31.20
CA ASP A 554 26.89 -3.09 31.00
C ASP A 554 26.08 -1.96 31.70
N PRO A 555 26.73 -1.01 32.41
CA PRO A 555 26.07 0.14 33.03
C PRO A 555 25.17 0.95 32.07
N ALA A 556 25.49 1.02 30.77
CA ALA A 556 24.66 1.67 29.78
C ALA A 556 23.27 1.02 29.61
N PHE A 557 23.21 -0.31 29.74
CA PHE A 557 21.90 -1.00 29.70
C PHE A 557 21.04 -0.65 30.95
N LEU A 558 21.65 -0.53 32.14
CA LEU A 558 20.94 -0.11 33.35
C LEU A 558 20.41 1.34 33.21
N GLN A 559 21.22 2.23 32.63
CA GLN A 559 20.82 3.61 32.35
C GLN A 559 19.66 3.66 31.36
N MET A 560 19.73 2.88 30.26
CA MET A 560 18.66 2.73 29.26
C MET A 560 17.36 2.24 29.91
N LEU A 561 17.39 1.22 30.76
CA LEU A 561 16.21 0.75 31.49
C LEU A 561 15.61 1.85 32.39
N SER A 562 16.46 2.62 33.07
CA SER A 562 16.03 3.73 33.93
C SER A 562 15.38 4.85 33.10
N PHE A 563 15.91 5.16 31.91
CA PHE A 563 15.32 6.11 30.97
C PHE A 563 13.94 5.63 30.51
N CYS A 564 13.84 4.39 30.05
CA CYS A 564 12.57 3.83 29.55
C CYS A 564 11.46 3.79 30.62
N ALA A 565 11.85 3.63 31.89
CA ALA A 565 10.90 3.60 33.03
C ALA A 565 10.15 4.93 33.25
N GLN A 566 10.61 6.06 32.64
CA GLN A 566 9.96 7.36 32.74
C GLN A 566 8.70 7.45 31.86
N PHE A 567 8.54 6.56 30.87
CA PHE A 567 7.42 6.57 29.94
C PHE A 567 6.24 5.75 30.45
N PRO A 568 5.02 6.06 29.99
CA PRO A 568 3.80 5.36 30.42
C PRO A 568 3.80 3.89 30.00
N ASP A 569 2.98 3.09 30.65
CA ASP A 569 2.69 1.70 30.31
C ASP A 569 1.86 1.62 29.01
N ALA A 570 1.98 0.53 28.27
CA ALA A 570 1.22 0.30 27.04
C ALA A 570 -0.30 0.32 27.29
N ASP A 571 -0.75 -0.21 28.45
CA ASP A 571 -2.16 -0.21 28.84
C ASP A 571 -2.69 1.17 29.29
N SER A 572 -1.78 2.12 29.57
CA SER A 572 -2.10 3.48 29.98
C SER A 572 -2.14 4.47 28.83
N THR A 573 -2.32 4.01 27.59
CA THR A 573 -2.49 4.88 26.41
C THR A 573 -3.69 5.81 26.62
N TYR A 574 -3.37 6.99 27.10
CA TYR A 574 -4.30 8.09 27.29
C TYR A 574 -4.71 8.58 25.90
N TYR A 575 -5.79 8.05 25.37
CA TYR A 575 -6.63 8.82 24.47
C TYR A 575 -7.44 9.78 25.33
N ASP A 576 -6.85 10.89 25.74
CA ASP A 576 -7.60 12.03 26.19
C ASP A 576 -8.34 12.54 24.94
N GLU A 577 -9.64 12.25 24.88
CA GLU A 577 -10.48 12.68 23.75
C GLU A 577 -10.33 14.22 23.62
N GLY A 578 -9.58 14.67 22.60
CA GLY A 578 -9.35 16.08 22.30
C GLY A 578 -7.94 16.63 22.53
N SER A 579 -6.94 15.84 22.94
CA SER A 579 -5.55 16.32 23.12
C SER A 579 -4.59 15.67 22.14
N SER A 580 -4.40 16.28 20.96
CA SER A 580 -3.37 15.86 19.99
C SER A 580 -1.98 16.34 20.41
N ASP A 581 -0.92 15.74 19.86
CA ASP A 581 0.47 16.20 19.99
C ASP A 581 0.57 17.71 19.69
N MET A 582 -0.08 18.16 18.63
CA MET A 582 -0.07 19.54 18.18
C MET A 582 -0.63 20.51 19.20
N THR A 583 -1.77 20.15 19.83
CA THR A 583 -2.37 20.99 20.90
C THR A 583 -1.43 21.11 22.09
N ARG A 584 -0.85 19.99 22.52
CA ARG A 584 0.05 19.95 23.68
C ARG A 584 1.36 20.71 23.45
N ILE A 585 1.90 20.63 22.23
CA ILE A 585 3.09 21.38 21.80
C ILE A 585 2.77 22.88 21.76
N ALA A 586 1.66 23.27 21.14
CA ALA A 586 1.22 24.66 21.08
C ALA A 586 1.02 25.28 22.47
N GLU A 587 0.57 24.48 23.44
CA GLU A 587 0.42 24.87 24.85
C GLU A 587 1.72 24.81 25.66
N GLY A 588 2.84 24.35 25.07
CA GLY A 588 4.12 24.17 25.75
C GLY A 588 4.11 23.07 26.81
N ARG A 589 3.23 22.10 26.70
CA ARG A 589 3.04 20.98 27.63
C ARG A 589 3.61 19.64 27.14
N GLN A 590 4.19 19.60 25.95
CA GLN A 590 4.88 18.44 25.40
C GLN A 590 6.27 18.87 24.92
N MET A 591 7.31 18.12 25.32
CA MET A 591 8.70 18.46 25.01
C MET A 591 9.10 18.05 23.60
N LEU A 592 8.75 16.84 23.20
CA LEU A 592 9.22 16.20 21.96
C LEU A 592 8.08 15.62 21.18
N VAL A 593 8.28 15.47 19.87
CA VAL A 593 7.48 14.65 18.97
C VAL A 593 8.30 13.43 18.55
N PHE A 594 7.69 12.25 18.65
CA PHE A 594 8.20 11.06 18.00
C PHE A 594 7.70 11.04 16.55
N THR A 595 8.60 10.95 15.59
CA THR A 595 8.25 11.01 14.16
C THR A 595 9.18 10.14 13.31
N SER A 596 8.79 9.94 12.08
CA SER A 596 9.64 9.36 11.05
C SER A 596 9.78 10.33 9.88
N ILE A 597 10.91 10.30 9.21
CA ILE A 597 11.14 11.03 7.97
C ILE A 597 11.19 9.98 6.86
N TYR A 598 10.13 9.90 6.10
CA TYR A 598 9.97 9.00 4.97
C TYR A 598 10.09 9.72 3.62
N SER A 599 9.72 10.99 3.61
CA SER A 599 9.72 11.86 2.43
C SER A 599 10.31 13.25 2.75
N MET A 600 10.57 14.02 1.71
CA MET A 600 10.98 15.43 1.86
C MET A 600 9.85 16.26 2.50
N ASP A 601 8.60 15.92 2.22
CA ASP A 601 7.42 16.64 2.69
C ASP A 601 7.26 16.53 4.22
N ASP A 602 7.68 15.40 4.81
CA ASP A 602 7.64 15.20 6.26
C ASP A 602 8.43 16.28 7.01
N VAL A 603 9.55 16.74 6.42
CA VAL A 603 10.35 17.80 7.03
C VAL A 603 9.62 19.14 6.99
N VAL A 604 8.89 19.41 5.90
CA VAL A 604 8.10 20.65 5.75
C VAL A 604 6.93 20.68 6.72
N TYR A 605 6.22 19.56 6.89
CA TYR A 605 5.13 19.44 7.85
C TYR A 605 5.63 19.52 9.29
N ASN A 606 6.65 18.72 9.63
CA ASN A 606 7.16 18.62 10.99
C ASN A 606 7.72 19.94 11.52
N ASP A 607 8.41 20.74 10.66
CA ASP A 607 8.95 22.04 11.06
C ASP A 607 7.87 23.02 11.52
N GLN A 608 6.64 22.89 11.02
CA GLN A 608 5.53 23.77 11.40
C GLN A 608 5.04 23.52 12.84
N LEU A 609 5.38 22.36 13.43
CA LEU A 609 5.04 22.06 14.83
C LEU A 609 5.78 22.96 15.81
N PHE A 610 6.98 23.44 15.43
CA PHE A 610 7.81 24.29 16.28
C PHE A 610 8.20 25.59 15.54
N PRO A 611 7.32 26.60 15.50
CA PRO A 611 7.55 27.83 14.74
C PRO A 611 8.81 28.61 15.17
N GLY A 612 9.35 28.40 16.38
CA GLY A 612 10.60 28.94 16.90
C GLY A 612 11.87 28.27 16.40
N GLY A 613 11.74 27.20 15.61
CA GLY A 613 12.82 26.35 15.13
C GLY A 613 12.82 24.98 15.81
N SER A 614 13.13 23.95 15.03
CA SER A 614 13.10 22.54 15.46
C SER A 614 14.43 21.84 15.17
N THR A 615 14.75 20.82 15.96
CA THR A 615 15.89 19.95 15.75
C THR A 615 15.42 18.48 15.80
N TYR A 616 15.82 17.68 14.82
CA TYR A 616 15.68 16.23 14.84
C TYR A 616 16.79 15.65 15.73
N ILE A 617 16.53 15.66 17.03
CA ILE A 617 17.56 15.39 18.03
C ILE A 617 17.84 13.89 18.17
N GLY A 618 16.84 13.02 17.89
CA GLY A 618 16.91 11.58 18.08
C GLY A 618 16.67 11.14 19.54
N LEU A 619 16.75 9.84 19.79
CA LEU A 619 16.73 9.29 21.14
C LEU A 619 18.06 9.62 21.85
N PRO A 620 18.07 9.75 23.19
CA PRO A 620 19.32 9.94 23.92
C PRO A 620 20.21 8.69 23.85
N VAL A 621 21.50 8.90 23.60
CA VAL A 621 22.53 7.85 23.52
C VAL A 621 23.83 8.33 24.16
N ASP A 622 24.71 7.40 24.57
CA ASP A 622 26.00 7.77 25.15
C ASP A 622 26.94 8.42 24.12
N GLU A 623 26.89 7.96 22.86
CA GLU A 623 27.76 8.43 21.78
C GLU A 623 26.99 8.49 20.43
N GLY A 624 27.17 9.58 19.69
CA GLY A 624 26.60 9.79 18.38
C GLY A 624 25.18 10.38 18.40
N ALA A 625 24.43 10.17 17.34
CA ALA A 625 23.04 10.60 17.22
C ALA A 625 22.09 9.40 17.36
N GLY A 626 21.01 9.60 18.08
CA GLY A 626 19.97 8.58 18.32
C GLY A 626 18.91 8.49 17.22
N ASN A 627 19.28 8.86 15.98
CA ASN A 627 18.44 8.71 14.78
C ASN A 627 18.62 7.29 14.22
N ILE A 628 17.51 6.60 13.95
CA ILE A 628 17.50 5.20 13.54
C ILE A 628 17.16 5.11 12.07
N LEU A 629 18.03 4.50 11.29
CA LEU A 629 17.76 4.14 9.89
C LEU A 629 16.81 2.95 9.82
N TYR A 630 15.79 3.07 9.00
CA TYR A 630 14.86 2.00 8.70
C TYR A 630 14.90 1.73 7.19
N PRO A 631 15.65 0.70 6.71
CA PRO A 631 15.65 0.33 5.30
C PRO A 631 14.24 -0.09 4.87
N THR A 632 13.74 0.48 3.76
CA THR A 632 12.32 0.35 3.38
C THR A 632 11.97 -1.05 2.90
N SER A 633 12.78 -1.65 2.05
CA SER A 633 12.60 -3.02 1.57
C SER A 633 13.97 -3.65 1.43
N GLY A 634 14.21 -4.74 2.13
CA GLY A 634 15.49 -5.43 2.11
C GLY A 634 15.45 -6.69 1.26
N PHE A 635 16.48 -6.86 0.42
CA PHE A 635 16.65 -8.06 -0.37
C PHE A 635 18.05 -8.64 -0.20
N ALA A 636 18.14 -9.97 -0.13
CA ALA A 636 19.42 -10.69 -0.04
C ALA A 636 19.51 -11.80 -1.08
N MET A 637 20.75 -12.19 -1.39
CA MET A 637 21.06 -13.33 -2.25
C MET A 637 21.52 -14.52 -1.41
N SER A 638 21.03 -15.70 -1.74
CA SER A 638 21.53 -16.95 -1.15
C SER A 638 22.99 -17.21 -1.57
N ALA A 639 23.83 -17.62 -0.63
CA ALA A 639 25.19 -18.06 -0.94
C ALA A 639 25.22 -19.27 -1.90
N LYS A 640 24.10 -20.04 -1.98
CA LYS A 640 23.92 -21.20 -2.85
C LYS A 640 23.17 -20.88 -4.15
N CYS A 641 22.81 -19.62 -4.42
CA CYS A 641 22.13 -19.23 -5.66
C CYS A 641 22.91 -19.74 -6.89
N ALA A 642 22.20 -20.42 -7.78
CA ALA A 642 22.82 -21.06 -8.94
C ALA A 642 23.25 -20.08 -10.03
N ASP A 643 22.46 -19.01 -10.26
CA ASP A 643 22.77 -17.90 -11.18
C ASP A 643 22.88 -16.57 -10.40
N LYS A 644 24.03 -16.40 -9.74
CA LYS A 644 24.31 -15.18 -8.97
C LYS A 644 24.38 -13.92 -9.84
N GLU A 645 24.77 -14.03 -11.12
CA GLU A 645 24.74 -12.91 -12.06
C GLU A 645 23.30 -12.46 -12.35
N GLY A 646 22.37 -13.43 -12.51
CA GLY A 646 20.96 -13.17 -12.67
C GLY A 646 20.33 -12.56 -11.41
N ALA A 647 20.69 -13.09 -10.25
CA ALA A 647 20.26 -12.55 -8.96
C ALA A 647 20.79 -11.13 -8.73
N TRP A 648 22.06 -10.85 -9.06
CA TRP A 648 22.62 -9.49 -8.97
C TRP A 648 21.94 -8.53 -9.93
N ALA A 649 21.61 -8.96 -11.15
CA ALA A 649 20.87 -8.13 -12.10
C ALA A 649 19.52 -7.66 -11.53
N PHE A 650 18.82 -8.48 -10.76
CA PHE A 650 17.62 -8.08 -10.03
C PHE A 650 17.95 -7.13 -8.87
N LEU A 651 18.87 -7.50 -7.99
CA LEU A 651 19.22 -6.73 -6.80
C LEU A 651 19.75 -5.33 -7.13
N ARG A 652 20.63 -5.22 -8.16
CA ARG A 652 21.22 -3.93 -8.54
C ARG A 652 20.19 -2.91 -9.02
N THR A 653 19.03 -3.37 -9.53
CA THR A 653 17.97 -2.48 -10.02
C THR A 653 17.53 -1.52 -8.93
N PHE A 654 17.43 -1.99 -7.70
CA PHE A 654 16.99 -1.17 -6.55
C PHE A 654 17.99 -0.07 -6.17
N LEU A 655 19.26 -0.18 -6.55
CA LEU A 655 20.33 0.77 -6.24
C LEU A 655 20.55 1.83 -7.31
N THR A 656 19.89 1.71 -8.48
CA THR A 656 20.07 2.65 -9.59
C THR A 656 19.40 4.00 -9.33
N GLU A 657 19.99 5.07 -9.87
CA GLU A 657 19.40 6.41 -9.84
C GLU A 657 18.00 6.41 -10.51
N GLU A 658 17.86 5.74 -11.66
CA GLU A 658 16.61 5.67 -12.40
C GLU A 658 15.47 5.09 -11.56
N TYR A 659 15.69 3.92 -10.94
CA TYR A 659 14.68 3.29 -10.09
C TYR A 659 14.30 4.19 -8.92
N GLN A 660 15.29 4.66 -8.17
CA GLN A 660 15.05 5.43 -6.96
C GLN A 660 14.45 6.82 -7.23
N THR A 661 14.77 7.45 -8.38
CA THR A 661 14.13 8.71 -8.77
C THR A 661 12.67 8.52 -9.16
N LYS A 662 12.37 7.44 -9.91
CA LYS A 662 11.01 7.16 -10.35
C LYS A 662 10.07 6.80 -9.19
N TYR A 663 10.56 6.06 -8.21
CA TYR A 663 9.76 5.51 -7.11
C TYR A 663 10.04 6.17 -5.75
N SER A 664 10.79 7.30 -5.72
CA SER A 664 11.05 8.05 -4.48
C SER A 664 9.75 8.54 -3.82
N GLY A 665 9.75 8.62 -2.49
CA GLY A 665 8.57 8.94 -1.69
C GLY A 665 7.82 7.67 -1.29
N TYR A 666 6.65 7.42 -1.87
CA TYR A 666 5.73 6.40 -1.36
C TYR A 666 6.27 4.95 -1.34
N GLU A 667 7.01 4.51 -2.37
CA GLU A 667 7.53 3.14 -2.43
C GLU A 667 8.95 2.99 -1.83
N VAL A 668 9.80 3.99 -2.05
CA VAL A 668 11.23 3.91 -1.72
C VAL A 668 11.55 4.60 -0.39
N GLY A 669 10.78 5.60 0.01
CA GLY A 669 11.17 6.51 1.07
C GLY A 669 12.25 7.49 0.61
N LEU A 670 13.21 7.79 1.48
CA LEU A 670 14.40 8.59 1.14
C LEU A 670 15.34 7.74 0.27
N PRO A 671 15.72 8.20 -0.94
CA PRO A 671 16.60 7.45 -1.83
C PRO A 671 17.99 7.17 -1.22
N LEU A 672 18.48 5.96 -1.34
CA LEU A 672 19.84 5.57 -0.96
C LEU A 672 20.88 6.12 -1.94
N ASN A 673 20.52 6.25 -3.23
CA ASN A 673 21.36 6.84 -4.26
C ASN A 673 21.39 8.36 -4.11
N ARG A 674 22.60 8.93 -4.02
CA ARG A 674 22.82 10.37 -3.74
C ARG A 674 22.29 11.28 -4.86
N SER A 675 22.34 10.84 -6.11
CA SER A 675 21.78 11.59 -7.25
C SER A 675 20.27 11.60 -7.22
N ALA A 676 19.64 10.45 -6.97
CA ALA A 676 18.19 10.35 -6.80
C ALA A 676 17.70 11.17 -5.59
N PHE A 677 18.42 11.09 -4.46
CA PHE A 677 18.13 11.91 -3.27
C PHE A 677 18.20 13.41 -3.59
N ARG A 678 19.24 13.85 -4.31
CA ARG A 678 19.37 15.25 -4.72
C ARG A 678 18.24 15.67 -5.66
N SER A 679 17.88 14.82 -6.61
CA SER A 679 16.77 15.06 -7.53
C SER A 679 15.44 15.23 -6.79
N ALA A 680 15.17 14.36 -5.80
CA ALA A 680 14.00 14.49 -4.94
C ALA A 680 14.01 15.77 -4.10
N LEU A 681 15.17 16.15 -3.58
CA LEU A 681 15.37 17.38 -2.82
C LEU A 681 15.14 18.63 -3.69
N ASP A 682 15.73 18.67 -4.89
CA ASP A 682 15.58 19.78 -5.83
C ASP A 682 14.10 19.96 -6.23
N LYS A 683 13.38 18.85 -6.46
CA LYS A 683 11.94 18.85 -6.74
C LYS A 683 11.12 19.37 -5.54
N ALA A 684 11.44 18.96 -4.31
CA ALA A 684 10.77 19.45 -3.12
C ALA A 684 10.98 20.97 -2.91
N MET A 685 12.14 21.50 -3.32
CA MET A 685 12.48 22.94 -3.25
C MET A 685 11.89 23.76 -4.39
N GLU A 686 11.31 23.15 -5.43
CA GLU A 686 10.69 23.87 -6.53
C GLU A 686 9.44 24.62 -6.06
N ILE A 687 9.42 25.94 -6.29
CA ILE A 687 8.29 26.78 -5.92
C ILE A 687 7.24 26.75 -7.03
N GLU A 688 6.06 26.27 -6.70
CA GLU A 688 4.89 26.37 -7.55
C GLU A 688 4.20 27.72 -7.33
N TYR A 689 3.56 28.26 -8.38
CA TYR A 689 2.94 29.58 -8.36
C TYR A 689 1.53 29.51 -8.90
N GLU A 690 0.64 30.29 -8.30
CA GLU A 690 -0.74 30.43 -8.75
C GLU A 690 -0.80 30.95 -10.18
N LYS A 691 -1.76 30.41 -10.96
CA LYS A 691 -2.02 30.82 -12.34
C LYS A 691 -3.50 31.14 -12.53
N ASP A 692 -3.80 32.06 -13.46
CA ASP A 692 -5.17 32.30 -13.92
C ASP A 692 -5.63 31.19 -14.90
N ALA A 693 -6.88 31.27 -15.32
CA ALA A 693 -7.49 30.32 -16.28
C ALA A 693 -6.78 30.29 -17.65
N GLU A 694 -6.07 31.33 -18.01
CA GLU A 694 -5.28 31.44 -19.24
C GLU A 694 -3.84 30.94 -19.05
N GLY A 695 -3.46 30.47 -17.82
CA GLY A 695 -2.14 29.95 -17.49
C GLY A 695 -1.09 31.03 -17.18
N HIS A 696 -1.47 32.29 -17.02
CA HIS A 696 -0.58 33.37 -16.59
C HIS A 696 -0.42 33.37 -15.07
N TYR A 697 0.80 33.63 -14.60
CA TYR A 697 1.04 33.70 -13.15
C TYR A 697 0.29 34.87 -12.51
N LEU A 698 -0.41 34.57 -11.40
CA LEU A 698 -1.00 35.60 -10.55
C LEU A 698 0.12 36.37 -9.81
N LEU A 699 -0.11 37.68 -9.66
CA LEU A 699 0.85 38.58 -9.02
C LEU A 699 0.25 39.21 -7.77
N ASP A 700 1.05 39.32 -6.72
CA ASP A 700 0.69 40.05 -5.52
C ASP A 700 0.68 41.59 -5.71
N ALA A 701 0.39 42.35 -4.65
CA ALA A 701 0.34 43.81 -4.70
C ALA A 701 1.72 44.48 -5.03
N ASN A 702 2.83 43.71 -4.94
CA ASN A 702 4.19 44.17 -5.25
C ASN A 702 4.61 43.80 -6.68
N GLY A 703 3.78 42.99 -7.38
CA GLY A 703 4.09 42.47 -8.71
C GLY A 703 4.97 41.23 -8.70
N GLU A 704 5.07 40.52 -7.56
CA GLU A 704 5.72 39.23 -7.42
C GLU A 704 4.71 38.09 -7.65
N ARG A 705 5.18 36.94 -8.16
CA ARG A 705 4.34 35.76 -8.35
C ARG A 705 3.86 35.24 -7.00
N ILE A 706 2.60 34.86 -6.90
CA ILE A 706 2.00 34.30 -5.69
C ILE A 706 2.39 32.82 -5.60
N PRO A 707 3.17 32.38 -4.58
CA PRO A 707 3.44 30.97 -4.38
C PRO A 707 2.16 30.22 -4.04
N THR A 708 2.02 28.98 -4.53
CA THR A 708 0.93 28.08 -4.12
C THR A 708 1.44 26.94 -3.25
N SER A 709 0.60 26.48 -2.34
CA SER A 709 0.86 25.27 -1.56
C SER A 709 0.64 24.04 -2.45
N LYS A 710 1.53 23.05 -2.30
CA LYS A 710 1.42 21.73 -2.98
C LYS A 710 0.35 20.84 -2.36
N GLY A 711 -0.23 21.25 -1.25
CA GLY A 711 -1.26 20.54 -0.50
C GLY A 711 -1.38 21.09 0.92
N GLY A 712 -2.28 20.56 1.70
CA GLY A 712 -2.47 20.93 3.09
C GLY A 712 -3.19 19.83 3.88
N MET A 713 -3.05 19.87 5.20
CA MET A 713 -3.74 18.99 6.13
C MET A 713 -4.34 19.83 7.25
N GLY A 714 -5.65 19.71 7.46
CA GLY A 714 -6.34 20.25 8.62
C GLY A 714 -6.38 19.24 9.75
N VAL A 715 -5.98 19.64 10.94
CA VAL A 715 -6.06 18.83 12.16
C VAL A 715 -6.97 19.51 13.17
N SER A 716 -8.08 18.85 13.53
CA SER A 716 -8.97 19.34 14.59
C SER A 716 -8.25 19.20 15.93
N THR A 717 -8.17 20.31 16.68
CA THR A 717 -7.47 20.38 17.96
C THR A 717 -8.40 20.22 19.18
N ASP A 718 -9.68 20.56 19.04
CA ASP A 718 -10.66 20.56 20.14
C ASP A 718 -12.11 20.31 19.69
N GLY A 719 -12.30 19.86 18.44
CA GLY A 719 -13.62 19.67 17.82
C GLY A 719 -14.23 20.95 17.22
N GLU A 720 -13.67 22.13 17.49
CA GLU A 720 -14.13 23.41 16.94
C GLU A 720 -13.02 24.17 16.20
N SER A 721 -11.73 23.94 16.56
CA SER A 721 -10.58 24.62 15.94
C SER A 721 -9.82 23.67 15.01
N VAL A 722 -9.49 24.12 13.81
CA VAL A 722 -8.66 23.40 12.86
C VAL A 722 -7.33 24.13 12.75
N MET A 723 -6.23 23.42 13.07
CA MET A 723 -4.89 23.88 12.69
C MET A 723 -4.62 23.40 11.26
N GLU A 724 -4.32 24.35 10.38
CA GLU A 724 -3.97 24.06 8.99
C GLU A 724 -2.46 24.02 8.82
N PHE A 725 -1.97 22.92 8.28
CA PHE A 725 -0.58 22.73 7.83
C PHE A 725 -0.57 22.78 6.32
N GLN A 726 0.27 23.64 5.76
CA GLN A 726 0.39 23.80 4.32
C GLN A 726 1.72 23.20 3.84
N LEU A 727 1.69 22.44 2.76
CA LEU A 727 2.89 21.90 2.13
C LEU A 727 3.45 22.91 1.13
N TRP A 728 4.35 23.77 1.60
CA TRP A 728 5.10 24.71 0.78
C TRP A 728 6.34 24.05 0.15
N ALA A 729 6.95 24.73 -0.80
CA ALA A 729 8.28 24.36 -1.27
C ALA A 729 9.27 24.33 -0.11
N MET A 730 10.09 23.28 -0.04
CA MET A 730 11.12 23.11 0.99
C MET A 730 12.15 24.24 0.93
N THR A 731 12.52 24.78 2.06
CA THR A 731 13.57 25.78 2.15
C THR A 731 14.97 25.16 2.20
N GLN A 732 16.02 25.94 1.85
CA GLN A 732 17.41 25.49 1.99
C GLN A 732 17.76 25.08 3.43
N ALA A 733 17.24 25.78 4.44
CA ALA A 733 17.47 25.45 5.85
C ALA A 733 16.87 24.06 6.23
N GLN A 734 15.72 23.73 5.70
CA GLN A 734 15.08 22.41 5.89
C GLN A 734 15.87 21.31 5.16
N ALA A 735 16.33 21.60 3.94
CA ALA A 735 17.18 20.68 3.18
C ALA A 735 18.51 20.40 3.91
N ASP A 736 19.17 21.43 4.44
CA ASP A 736 20.42 21.29 5.22
C ASP A 736 20.17 20.49 6.52
N LYS A 737 19.03 20.72 7.17
CA LYS A 737 18.59 19.98 8.37
C LYS A 737 18.40 18.50 8.07
N LEU A 738 17.68 18.16 6.97
CA LEU A 738 17.49 16.78 6.54
C LEU A 738 18.83 16.10 6.25
N LEU A 739 19.72 16.75 5.50
CA LEU A 739 21.04 16.20 5.20
C LEU A 739 21.86 15.93 6.47
N ALA A 740 21.81 16.84 7.44
CA ALA A 740 22.49 16.65 8.72
C ALA A 740 21.96 15.40 9.47
N VAL A 741 20.66 15.19 9.47
CA VAL A 741 20.04 14.01 10.10
C VAL A 741 20.43 12.73 9.37
N VAL A 742 20.37 12.72 8.02
CA VAL A 742 20.77 11.57 7.20
C VAL A 742 22.23 11.21 7.44
N GLU A 743 23.15 12.19 7.43
CA GLU A 743 24.58 11.94 7.58
C GLU A 743 24.97 11.49 8.99
N ASN A 744 24.22 11.91 10.02
CA ASN A 744 24.46 11.53 11.41
C ASN A 744 23.78 10.19 11.83
N ALA A 745 22.83 9.68 11.06
CA ALA A 745 22.21 8.38 11.33
C ALA A 745 23.19 7.27 10.91
N THR A 746 23.59 6.42 11.88
CA THR A 746 24.61 5.39 11.67
C THR A 746 24.16 3.99 12.11
N ARG A 747 22.95 3.86 12.65
CA ARG A 747 22.42 2.61 13.19
C ARG A 747 21.06 2.30 12.58
N SER A 748 20.81 1.02 12.30
CA SER A 748 19.59 0.52 11.68
C SER A 748 18.77 -0.32 12.66
N VAL A 749 17.49 -0.48 12.37
CA VAL A 749 16.62 -1.42 13.10
C VAL A 749 17.08 -2.86 12.92
N ASP A 750 16.83 -3.69 13.93
CA ASP A 750 16.90 -5.16 13.76
C ASP A 750 15.57 -5.65 13.18
N ARG A 751 15.57 -6.09 11.93
CA ARG A 751 14.36 -6.54 11.22
C ARG A 751 13.66 -7.72 11.89
N ASN A 752 14.40 -8.55 12.62
CA ASN A 752 13.83 -9.72 13.29
C ASN A 752 13.17 -9.37 14.64
N GLY A 753 13.68 -8.36 15.35
CA GLY A 753 13.17 -7.92 16.65
C GLY A 753 13.27 -8.94 17.80
N SER A 754 13.82 -10.13 17.58
CA SER A 754 13.80 -11.22 18.60
C SER A 754 14.55 -10.85 19.88
N VAL A 755 15.70 -10.16 19.77
CA VAL A 755 16.43 -9.70 20.96
C VAL A 755 15.63 -8.62 21.68
N ALA A 756 15.03 -7.68 20.97
CA ALA A 756 14.18 -6.64 21.56
C ALA A 756 12.96 -7.26 22.27
N ALA A 757 12.34 -8.30 21.71
CA ALA A 757 11.26 -9.03 22.36
C ALA A 757 11.71 -9.70 23.67
N ILE A 758 12.88 -10.36 23.67
CA ILE A 758 13.46 -10.96 24.90
C ILE A 758 13.75 -9.88 25.95
N VAL A 759 14.28 -8.72 25.54
CA VAL A 759 14.56 -7.59 26.43
C VAL A 759 13.26 -7.05 27.03
N ARG A 760 12.22 -6.82 26.20
CA ARG A 760 10.91 -6.32 26.63
C ARG A 760 10.25 -7.26 27.65
N GLU A 761 10.18 -8.56 27.37
CA GLU A 761 9.65 -9.54 28.31
C GLU A 761 10.45 -9.59 29.61
N GLY A 762 11.78 -9.51 29.52
CA GLY A 762 12.66 -9.52 30.70
C GLY A 762 12.48 -8.27 31.55
N ALA A 763 12.29 -7.10 30.93
CA ALA A 763 12.15 -5.82 31.61
C ALA A 763 10.78 -5.62 32.28
N ALA A 764 9.75 -6.39 31.93
CA ALA A 764 8.40 -6.25 32.51
C ALA A 764 8.36 -6.30 34.04
N ALA A 765 9.19 -7.17 34.66
CA ALA A 765 9.26 -7.28 36.12
C ALA A 765 9.94 -6.05 36.78
N TYR A 766 10.87 -5.41 36.12
CA TYR A 766 11.50 -4.16 36.56
C TYR A 766 10.49 -3.02 36.50
N PHE A 767 9.80 -2.86 35.40
CA PHE A 767 8.78 -1.82 35.23
C PHE A 767 7.59 -1.97 36.17
N ALA A 768 7.28 -3.20 36.57
CA ALA A 768 6.30 -3.49 37.63
C ALA A 768 6.82 -3.29 39.05
N GLY A 769 8.07 -2.86 39.23
CA GLY A 769 8.72 -2.69 40.57
C GLY A 769 8.99 -3.97 41.30
N GLN A 770 9.00 -5.13 40.64
CA GLN A 770 9.18 -6.46 41.26
C GLN A 770 10.64 -6.90 41.30
N LYS A 771 11.51 -6.32 40.44
CA LYS A 771 12.96 -6.59 40.38
C LYS A 771 13.75 -5.32 40.30
N SER A 772 15.03 -5.36 40.71
CA SER A 772 15.98 -4.28 40.46
C SER A 772 16.42 -4.28 38.97
N ALA A 773 17.04 -3.20 38.53
CA ALA A 773 17.62 -3.10 37.18
C ALA A 773 18.72 -4.16 36.99
N GLU A 774 19.58 -4.40 38.00
CA GLU A 774 20.67 -5.39 37.94
C GLU A 774 20.10 -6.84 37.87
N GLU A 775 19.08 -7.18 38.67
CA GLU A 775 18.43 -8.50 38.61
C GLU A 775 17.79 -8.73 37.21
N THR A 776 17.23 -7.69 36.64
CA THR A 776 16.61 -7.70 35.31
C THR A 776 17.66 -7.86 34.21
N ALA A 777 18.73 -7.09 34.26
CA ALA A 777 19.88 -7.17 33.36
C ALA A 777 20.48 -8.59 33.34
N HIS A 778 20.70 -9.21 34.51
CA HIS A 778 21.19 -10.58 34.63
C HIS A 778 20.24 -11.62 34.01
N LEU A 779 18.92 -11.44 34.15
CA LEU A 779 17.93 -12.31 33.54
C LEU A 779 17.96 -12.19 32.01
N ILE A 780 17.97 -10.96 31.51
CA ILE A 780 18.03 -10.66 30.08
C ILE A 780 19.33 -11.18 29.48
N GLN A 781 20.47 -10.92 30.13
CA GLN A 781 21.78 -11.45 29.75
C GLN A 781 21.74 -12.97 29.55
N SER A 782 21.16 -13.69 30.50
CA SER A 782 21.07 -15.14 30.41
C SER A 782 20.19 -15.64 29.28
N ARG A 783 19.05 -14.99 29.01
CA ARG A 783 18.10 -15.35 27.97
C ARG A 783 18.65 -15.01 26.57
N VAL A 784 19.22 -13.82 26.41
CA VAL A 784 19.78 -13.39 25.10
C VAL A 784 21.03 -14.23 24.77
N ASN A 785 21.92 -14.53 25.77
CA ASN A 785 23.03 -15.43 25.53
C ASN A 785 22.58 -16.82 25.04
N LEU A 786 21.52 -17.38 25.64
CA LEU A 786 20.96 -18.65 25.16
C LEU A 786 20.49 -18.53 23.72
N TYR A 787 19.65 -17.53 23.43
CA TYR A 787 19.11 -17.29 22.10
C TYR A 787 20.23 -17.12 21.05
N VAL A 788 21.18 -16.21 21.27
CA VAL A 788 22.28 -15.94 20.34
C VAL A 788 23.14 -17.18 20.07
N ASN A 789 23.40 -18.01 21.08
CA ASN A 789 24.19 -19.24 20.92
C ASN A 789 23.39 -20.38 20.27
N GLU A 790 22.07 -20.43 20.41
CA GLU A 790 21.21 -21.39 19.68
C GLU A 790 21.10 -21.03 18.20
N GLN A 791 21.23 -19.74 17.86
CA GLN A 791 21.14 -19.25 16.48
C GLN A 791 22.47 -19.34 15.71
N ARG A 792 23.60 -19.64 16.35
CA ARG A 792 24.92 -19.89 15.71
C ARG A 792 25.10 -21.34 15.35
#